data_dafa85a567251660da63b800b680753f
#
_entry.id   dafa85a567251660da63b800b680753f
#
_cell.length_a   1.000
_cell.length_b   1.000
_cell.length_c   1.000
_cell.angle_alpha   90.00
_cell.angle_beta   90.00
_cell.angle_gamma   90.00
#
_symmetry.space_group_name_H-M   'P 1'
#
loop_
_entity.id
_entity.type
_entity.pdbx_description
1 polymer ?
#
loop_
_entity_poly.entity_id
_entity_poly.type
_entity_poly.pdbx_seq_one_letter_code
_entity_poly.pdbx_strand_id
1 'polypeptide(L)'
;MSSDDDFRLAVSDVFFLKAVKSFREDMKRTVVLIILLCFIQWEVFAQSKVVLSGSVKAKKGSTISQALVSVEGTSLGAYTNKEGRYTLKMNPGKYTIVVSFMGYKTIKSRIKVQKNKVQNFKMEEDAIVLKSFEVEGKTKSRRLKESAFTVNAIDIKPLINSTNNLNAIIGRSNGIKIRENGGVGGDFDLSINGLSGNSVRYFIDGIPLSSMGSGINLANIPTNIIDRIEIYKGVVPARLGADALGGAINIITKKNKRNYIDASYGYGSFGTHKADFSGQYTQESTGITIKPSVSYCFSKNNYEMRGIEVWDEESREFIKTNLDRYHNDYKSVLGQIEAGITNKSWCDALLFSASYSNIDKELQTGATQSIVYGMATRESESFKVSARYKKKDFLINNLTTNIYLSHTQKSTTITDTVFRKYDWLGNYINSGRSEIGGRGKSIRYTKRPLTIVRTNLNYSINKQHSININYMLTYLKNDREDKYDKYFESSEDAFGKHIIGLSYTQNLLNGKLNNNIFIKDYYSQLEVKQMDLYWITGSDEKTGTTTTNNIGYGLGTKYKLAEELSIKTSYEHSVRLPRSRELLGNGATVYPNFNLKPESSDNLNIGLFGDIKIAERHALNYETNFFVRKAKDYIRLVIAQTEGLSQYDNVSSVNIKGIEGELTYDYDDFLQIKANASYLDERSGTKYQEDGKPEITYNNRMPNRPWIYSNIELNLQKRNLFGKKGTQLRFGYDFQYVHWFYLTWEGFGALKSKSTIPSQYISNANLSYGFSEGKYNISLECKNLFDRTVYDNYMLQKPGRSFFCKFRIFINKF
;
A
#
# COMPACT_ATOMS: atom_id res chain seq x y z
N MET A 1 51.38 32.53 -26.62
CA MET A 1 50.11 32.56 -27.34
C MET A 1 49.09 31.86 -26.44
N SER A 2 48.50 32.65 -25.57
CA SER A 2 47.48 32.23 -24.63
C SER A 2 46.75 33.48 -24.20
N SER A 3 45.57 33.79 -24.67
CA SER A 3 44.72 34.87 -24.14
C SER A 3 43.28 34.93 -24.69
N ASP A 4 42.75 33.82 -25.31
CA ASP A 4 41.43 33.92 -25.89
C ASP A 4 40.37 32.97 -25.25
N ASP A 5 40.73 32.11 -24.28
CA ASP A 5 39.79 31.17 -23.67
C ASP A 5 39.11 31.71 -22.39
N ASP A 6 39.71 32.66 -21.72
CA ASP A 6 39.16 33.23 -20.48
C ASP A 6 37.99 34.26 -20.70
N PHE A 7 37.82 34.77 -21.91
CA PHE A 7 36.82 35.77 -22.24
C PHE A 7 35.46 35.13 -22.61
N ARG A 8 35.43 33.88 -23.00
CA ARG A 8 34.18 33.16 -23.34
C ARG A 8 33.45 32.60 -22.14
N LEU A 9 34.14 32.27 -21.05
CA LEU A 9 33.51 31.80 -19.81
C LEU A 9 32.84 32.90 -19.00
N ALA A 10 33.43 34.08 -19.00
CA ALA A 10 32.88 35.27 -18.26
C ALA A 10 31.59 35.84 -18.90
N VAL A 11 31.41 35.69 -20.21
CA VAL A 11 30.25 36.23 -20.92
C VAL A 11 29.04 35.29 -20.79
N SER A 12 29.26 33.97 -20.66
CA SER A 12 28.17 33.01 -20.46
C SER A 12 27.53 33.11 -19.09
N ASP A 13 28.34 33.36 -18.06
CA ASP A 13 27.82 33.44 -16.67
C ASP A 13 27.03 34.75 -16.39
N VAL A 14 27.42 35.82 -17.04
CA VAL A 14 26.67 37.11 -16.93
C VAL A 14 25.34 37.06 -17.67
N PHE A 15 25.25 36.33 -18.80
CA PHE A 15 24.00 36.14 -19.50
C PHE A 15 23.06 35.17 -18.77
N PHE A 16 23.60 34.10 -18.18
CA PHE A 16 22.79 33.14 -17.39
C PHE A 16 22.25 33.77 -16.11
N LEU A 17 23.08 34.54 -15.40
CA LEU A 17 22.64 35.25 -14.19
C LEU A 17 21.60 36.35 -14.49
N LYS A 18 21.72 37.06 -15.63
CA LYS A 18 20.69 38.01 -16.06
C LYS A 18 19.38 37.32 -16.49
N ALA A 19 19.46 36.18 -17.18
CA ALA A 19 18.27 35.40 -17.59
C ALA A 19 17.54 34.83 -16.37
N VAL A 20 18.27 34.30 -15.39
CA VAL A 20 17.70 33.76 -14.15
C VAL A 20 17.09 34.87 -13.28
N LYS A 21 17.72 36.04 -13.26
CA LYS A 21 17.16 37.19 -12.53
C LYS A 21 15.91 37.76 -13.19
N SER A 22 15.87 37.85 -14.53
CA SER A 22 14.68 38.22 -15.28
C SER A 22 13.55 37.24 -15.11
N PHE A 23 13.83 35.93 -15.19
CA PHE A 23 12.83 34.85 -15.00
C PHE A 23 12.26 34.86 -13.57
N ARG A 24 13.09 35.18 -12.57
CA ARG A 24 12.67 35.30 -11.16
C ARG A 24 11.80 36.53 -10.90
N GLU A 25 12.03 37.64 -11.57
CA GLU A 25 11.20 38.84 -11.48
C GLU A 25 9.86 38.68 -12.22
N ASP A 26 9.87 38.02 -13.40
CA ASP A 26 8.67 37.76 -14.16
C ASP A 26 7.80 36.69 -13.46
N MET A 27 8.41 35.71 -12.81
CA MET A 27 7.70 34.73 -12.00
C MET A 27 7.05 35.36 -10.75
N LYS A 28 7.73 36.30 -10.11
CA LYS A 28 7.16 37.09 -8.99
C LYS A 28 5.96 37.95 -9.46
N ARG A 29 6.08 38.62 -10.62
CA ARG A 29 4.99 39.41 -11.21
C ARG A 29 3.82 38.52 -11.62
N THR A 30 4.07 37.34 -12.18
CA THR A 30 3.03 36.39 -12.57
C THR A 30 2.32 35.79 -11.35
N VAL A 31 3.06 35.44 -10.29
CA VAL A 31 2.47 34.93 -9.04
C VAL A 31 1.66 36.03 -8.32
N VAL A 32 2.13 37.28 -8.32
CA VAL A 32 1.38 38.42 -7.77
C VAL A 32 0.13 38.70 -8.60
N LEU A 33 0.20 38.59 -9.94
CA LEU A 33 -0.96 38.78 -10.83
C LEU A 33 -2.00 37.64 -10.62
N ILE A 34 -1.56 36.43 -10.43
CA ILE A 34 -2.44 35.28 -10.12
C ILE A 34 -3.10 35.48 -8.74
N ILE A 35 -2.34 35.98 -7.75
CA ILE A 35 -2.86 36.28 -6.42
C ILE A 35 -3.86 37.44 -6.49
N LEU A 36 -3.59 38.46 -7.28
CA LEU A 36 -4.50 39.63 -7.49
C LEU A 36 -5.77 39.22 -8.27
N LEU A 37 -5.69 38.33 -9.25
CA LEU A 37 -6.86 37.81 -9.96
C LEU A 37 -7.76 36.92 -9.07
N CYS A 38 -7.19 36.33 -8.01
CA CYS A 38 -7.98 35.56 -7.00
C CYS A 38 -8.73 36.51 -6.03
N PHE A 39 -8.39 37.80 -5.92
CA PHE A 39 -9.04 38.73 -5.01
C PHE A 39 -10.24 39.50 -5.62
N ILE A 40 -10.50 39.44 -6.92
CA ILE A 40 -11.48 40.28 -7.63
C ILE A 40 -12.91 39.68 -7.65
N GLN A 41 -13.18 38.54 -7.02
CA GLN A 41 -14.53 37.97 -6.92
C GLN A 41 -15.03 37.80 -5.47
N TRP A 42 -15.14 38.88 -4.74
CA TRP A 42 -15.85 38.91 -3.47
C TRP A 42 -17.05 39.82 -3.50
N GLU A 43 -18.15 39.32 -4.01
CA GLU A 43 -19.48 39.87 -3.64
C GLU A 43 -20.10 38.97 -2.58
N VAL A 44 -20.10 39.46 -1.35
CA VAL A 44 -20.74 38.81 -0.21
C VAL A 44 -22.21 39.20 -0.16
N PHE A 45 -23.09 38.32 -0.65
CA PHE A 45 -24.50 38.37 -0.27
C PHE A 45 -24.68 37.75 1.13
N ALA A 46 -24.79 38.61 2.14
CA ALA A 46 -25.13 38.20 3.50
C ALA A 46 -26.62 37.85 3.58
N GLN A 47 -27.01 36.60 3.24
CA GLN A 47 -28.34 36.11 3.58
C GLN A 47 -28.38 35.77 5.08
N SER A 48 -29.36 36.35 5.80
CA SER A 48 -29.59 36.07 7.21
C SER A 48 -29.93 34.59 7.41
N LYS A 49 -29.06 33.87 8.14
CA LYS A 49 -29.24 32.45 8.42
C LYS A 49 -30.34 32.24 9.45
N VAL A 50 -31.19 31.28 9.23
CA VAL A 50 -32.25 30.83 10.18
C VAL A 50 -31.76 29.60 10.94
N VAL A 51 -32.29 29.40 12.15
CA VAL A 51 -31.91 28.28 13.02
C VAL A 51 -33.03 27.25 13.04
N LEU A 52 -32.69 26.00 12.69
CA LEU A 52 -33.53 24.84 12.95
C LEU A 52 -32.97 24.13 14.19
N SER A 53 -33.78 24.01 15.25
CA SER A 53 -33.42 23.32 16.49
C SER A 53 -34.47 22.29 16.86
N GLY A 54 -34.16 21.45 17.85
CA GLY A 54 -35.12 20.46 18.33
C GLY A 54 -34.41 19.32 19.09
N SER A 55 -35.19 18.28 19.37
CA SER A 55 -34.70 17.09 20.06
C SER A 55 -34.99 15.81 19.29
N VAL A 56 -34.13 14.82 19.46
CA VAL A 56 -34.29 13.46 18.92
C VAL A 56 -34.47 12.51 20.09
N LYS A 57 -35.60 11.78 20.12
CA LYS A 57 -35.93 10.80 21.16
C LYS A 57 -36.30 9.46 20.52
N ALA A 58 -36.13 8.37 21.26
CA ALA A 58 -36.73 7.09 20.92
C ALA A 58 -38.27 7.11 21.10
N LYS A 59 -39.00 6.25 20.41
CA LYS A 59 -40.45 6.09 20.62
C LYS A 59 -40.83 5.81 22.09
N LYS A 60 -39.91 5.12 22.82
CA LYS A 60 -40.05 4.83 24.27
C LYS A 60 -39.74 6.02 25.18
N GLY A 61 -39.40 7.19 24.62
CA GLY A 61 -39.22 8.43 25.37
C GLY A 61 -37.77 8.76 25.77
N SER A 62 -36.81 7.82 25.69
CA SER A 62 -35.38 8.07 25.97
C SER A 62 -34.77 9.03 24.96
N THR A 63 -33.89 9.93 25.40
CA THR A 63 -33.17 10.86 24.56
C THR A 63 -32.07 10.12 23.76
N ILE A 64 -31.90 10.47 22.50
CA ILE A 64 -30.87 9.89 21.64
C ILE A 64 -29.75 10.91 21.46
N SER A 65 -28.65 10.66 22.15
CA SER A 65 -27.38 11.42 22.00
C SER A 65 -26.62 10.98 20.77
N GLN A 66 -25.91 11.90 20.10
CA GLN A 66 -25.08 11.60 18.91
C GLN A 66 -25.90 11.15 17.67
N ALA A 67 -27.21 11.36 17.61
CA ALA A 67 -27.96 11.19 16.37
C ALA A 67 -27.55 12.27 15.37
N LEU A 68 -27.32 11.88 14.12
CA LEU A 68 -27.03 12.82 13.05
C LEU A 68 -28.34 13.38 12.49
N VAL A 69 -28.50 14.69 12.59
CA VAL A 69 -29.55 15.44 11.92
C VAL A 69 -28.91 16.20 10.76
N SER A 70 -29.21 15.84 9.52
CA SER A 70 -28.58 16.37 8.31
C SER A 70 -29.62 16.83 7.31
N VAL A 71 -29.19 17.71 6.41
CA VAL A 71 -30.01 18.18 5.27
C VAL A 71 -29.63 17.37 4.05
N GLU A 72 -30.61 16.67 3.46
CA GLU A 72 -30.42 15.83 2.28
C GLU A 72 -29.81 16.62 1.11
N GLY A 73 -28.81 16.03 0.46
CA GLY A 73 -28.11 16.67 -0.69
C GLY A 73 -27.12 17.76 -0.31
N THR A 74 -26.89 18.02 0.99
CA THR A 74 -25.94 19.05 1.45
C THR A 74 -24.94 18.47 2.46
N SER A 75 -23.90 19.24 2.78
CA SER A 75 -22.97 18.92 3.87
C SER A 75 -23.44 19.44 5.24
N LEU A 76 -24.64 20.07 5.33
CA LEU A 76 -25.16 20.59 6.57
C LEU A 76 -25.69 19.47 7.46
N GLY A 77 -25.17 19.39 8.68
CA GLY A 77 -25.60 18.41 9.68
C GLY A 77 -25.08 18.76 11.06
N ALA A 78 -25.81 18.34 12.08
CA ALA A 78 -25.43 18.45 13.48
C ALA A 78 -25.70 17.12 14.20
N TYR A 79 -24.87 16.81 15.17
CA TYR A 79 -25.11 15.69 16.08
C TYR A 79 -25.90 16.19 17.30
N THR A 80 -26.80 15.36 17.81
CA THR A 80 -27.51 15.66 19.06
C THR A 80 -26.54 15.60 20.24
N ASN A 81 -26.69 16.50 21.18
CA ASN A 81 -25.95 16.52 22.45
C ASN A 81 -26.43 15.42 23.43
N LYS A 82 -25.92 15.40 24.67
CA LYS A 82 -26.30 14.41 25.69
C LYS A 82 -27.80 14.40 26.02
N GLU A 83 -28.45 15.54 25.93
CA GLU A 83 -29.90 15.73 26.15
C GLU A 83 -30.72 15.46 24.88
N GLY A 84 -30.07 14.95 23.80
CA GLY A 84 -30.69 14.66 22.52
C GLY A 84 -31.05 15.90 21.71
N ARG A 85 -30.54 17.10 22.04
CA ARG A 85 -30.85 18.35 21.35
C ARG A 85 -29.88 18.60 20.20
N TYR A 86 -30.40 19.21 19.11
CA TYR A 86 -29.59 19.62 17.95
C TYR A 86 -29.90 21.06 17.53
N THR A 87 -28.95 21.67 16.82
CA THR A 87 -29.10 23.00 16.25
C THR A 87 -28.43 23.09 14.90
N LEU A 88 -29.16 23.49 13.86
CA LEU A 88 -28.63 23.67 12.48
C LEU A 88 -28.85 25.12 12.05
N LYS A 89 -27.80 25.76 11.59
CA LYS A 89 -27.88 27.10 10.95
C LYS A 89 -27.88 26.92 9.44
N MET A 90 -28.95 27.41 8.77
CA MET A 90 -29.18 27.24 7.34
C MET A 90 -29.79 28.47 6.70
N ASN A 91 -29.76 28.55 5.40
CA ASN A 91 -30.50 29.61 4.68
C ASN A 91 -32.02 29.32 4.71
N PRO A 92 -32.89 30.34 4.60
CA PRO A 92 -34.33 30.08 4.41
C PRO A 92 -34.61 29.24 3.17
N GLY A 93 -35.47 28.22 3.26
CA GLY A 93 -35.74 27.31 2.14
C GLY A 93 -36.64 26.11 2.52
N LYS A 94 -36.90 25.28 1.50
CA LYS A 94 -37.54 23.96 1.68
C LYS A 94 -36.43 22.91 1.71
N TYR A 95 -36.42 22.06 2.74
CA TYR A 95 -35.41 21.07 2.99
C TYR A 95 -36.00 19.70 3.34
N THR A 96 -35.31 18.64 2.97
CA THR A 96 -35.55 17.30 3.52
C THR A 96 -34.51 17.07 4.63
N ILE A 97 -35.00 16.99 5.88
CA ILE A 97 -34.17 16.67 7.02
C ILE A 97 -34.11 15.16 7.17
N VAL A 98 -32.87 14.63 7.29
CA VAL A 98 -32.58 13.23 7.51
C VAL A 98 -32.04 13.07 8.94
N VAL A 99 -32.73 12.28 9.75
CA VAL A 99 -32.29 11.96 11.11
C VAL A 99 -31.90 10.49 11.14
N SER A 100 -30.65 10.21 11.46
CA SER A 100 -30.13 8.85 11.50
C SER A 100 -29.34 8.60 12.78
N PHE A 101 -29.55 7.42 13.36
CA PHE A 101 -28.80 6.91 14.48
C PHE A 101 -28.73 5.39 14.39
N MET A 102 -27.57 4.81 14.76
CA MET A 102 -27.38 3.37 14.65
C MET A 102 -28.33 2.63 15.61
N GLY A 103 -29.09 1.66 15.09
CA GLY A 103 -30.10 0.91 15.84
C GLY A 103 -31.49 1.54 15.80
N TYR A 104 -31.68 2.58 14.98
CA TYR A 104 -32.97 3.22 14.78
C TYR A 104 -33.29 3.41 13.30
N LYS A 105 -34.58 3.33 12.94
CA LYS A 105 -35.03 3.63 11.57
C LYS A 105 -34.73 5.08 11.23
N THR A 106 -34.09 5.31 10.08
CA THR A 106 -33.83 6.66 9.58
C THR A 106 -35.13 7.39 9.27
N ILE A 107 -35.25 8.63 9.74
CA ILE A 107 -36.40 9.49 9.46
C ILE A 107 -36.04 10.47 8.35
N LYS A 108 -36.88 10.61 7.31
CA LYS A 108 -36.83 11.69 6.32
C LYS A 108 -38.08 12.55 6.50
N SER A 109 -37.88 13.86 6.67
CA SER A 109 -38.96 14.81 6.86
C SER A 109 -38.75 16.04 5.98
N ARG A 110 -39.70 16.33 5.11
CA ARG A 110 -39.68 17.55 4.29
C ARG A 110 -40.24 18.70 5.12
N ILE A 111 -39.43 19.73 5.32
CA ILE A 111 -39.82 20.91 6.10
C ILE A 111 -39.48 22.21 5.34
N LYS A 112 -40.32 23.22 5.56
CA LYS A 112 -40.10 24.60 5.12
C LYS A 112 -39.54 25.39 6.30
N VAL A 113 -38.34 25.96 6.18
CA VAL A 113 -37.68 26.75 7.23
C VAL A 113 -37.47 28.16 6.66
N GLN A 114 -38.37 29.10 7.02
CA GLN A 114 -38.29 30.51 6.59
C GLN A 114 -37.89 31.43 7.73
N LYS A 115 -38.07 30.99 8.98
CA LYS A 115 -37.70 31.67 10.24
C LYS A 115 -37.18 30.61 11.20
N ASN A 116 -36.65 31.00 12.34
CA ASN A 116 -36.23 30.05 13.38
C ASN A 116 -37.38 29.08 13.69
N LYS A 117 -37.09 27.79 13.65
CA LYS A 117 -38.06 26.71 13.78
C LYS A 117 -37.56 25.62 14.73
N VAL A 118 -38.46 25.14 15.60
CA VAL A 118 -38.18 23.94 16.42
C VAL A 118 -38.88 22.75 15.79
N GLN A 119 -38.11 21.67 15.59
CA GLN A 119 -38.61 20.41 15.03
C GLN A 119 -38.06 19.25 15.84
N ASN A 120 -38.94 18.49 16.47
CA ASN A 120 -38.59 17.29 17.24
C ASN A 120 -38.81 16.03 16.39
N PHE A 121 -37.94 15.00 16.63
CA PHE A 121 -38.02 13.72 15.95
C PHE A 121 -38.10 12.58 16.96
N LYS A 122 -39.00 11.61 16.68
CA LYS A 122 -39.12 10.37 17.45
C LYS A 122 -38.69 9.19 16.59
N MET A 123 -37.59 8.58 16.91
CA MET A 123 -37.02 7.45 16.18
C MET A 123 -37.55 6.12 16.72
N GLU A 124 -37.87 5.21 15.83
CA GLU A 124 -38.26 3.85 16.15
C GLU A 124 -36.99 2.96 16.18
N GLU A 125 -36.88 2.15 17.24
CA GLU A 125 -35.78 1.16 17.30
C GLU A 125 -35.91 0.21 16.11
N ASP A 126 -34.88 0.14 15.30
CA ASP A 126 -34.76 -0.87 14.26
C ASP A 126 -34.08 -2.07 14.91
N ALA A 127 -34.79 -3.21 15.01
CA ALA A 127 -34.18 -4.47 15.40
C ALA A 127 -33.13 -4.77 14.35
N ILE A 128 -31.88 -4.53 14.71
CA ILE A 128 -30.71 -4.37 13.86
C ILE A 128 -30.62 -5.46 12.81
N VAL A 129 -31.05 -5.13 11.64
CA VAL A 129 -30.44 -5.63 10.44
C VAL A 129 -29.15 -4.83 10.30
N LEU A 130 -28.00 -5.49 10.33
CA LEU A 130 -26.79 -4.95 9.73
C LEU A 130 -27.12 -4.72 8.24
N LYS A 131 -27.77 -3.59 7.92
CA LYS A 131 -27.91 -3.13 6.55
C LYS A 131 -26.52 -2.77 6.05
N SER A 132 -25.86 -3.77 5.47
CA SER A 132 -24.80 -3.51 4.53
C SER A 132 -25.48 -3.03 3.25
N PHE A 133 -25.05 -1.90 2.76
CA PHE A 133 -25.46 -1.33 1.49
C PHE A 133 -26.92 -0.85 1.35
N GLU A 134 -27.34 0.10 2.17
CA GLU A 134 -28.32 1.07 1.68
C GLU A 134 -27.59 2.18 0.91
N VAL A 135 -27.99 2.35 -0.34
CA VAL A 135 -27.59 3.42 -1.26
C VAL A 135 -28.16 4.76 -0.78
N GLU A 136 -27.62 5.31 0.29
CA GLU A 136 -27.82 6.70 0.69
C GLU A 136 -26.59 7.27 1.38
N GLY A 137 -25.52 7.33 0.62
CA GLY A 137 -24.23 7.88 0.98
C GLY A 137 -23.14 6.99 0.43
N LYS A 138 -22.49 7.45 -0.62
CA LYS A 138 -21.35 6.74 -1.22
C LYS A 138 -20.39 6.28 -0.12
N THR A 139 -20.00 5.01 -0.12
CA THR A 139 -19.01 4.48 0.83
C THR A 139 -17.71 5.30 0.76
N LYS A 140 -16.90 5.28 1.81
CA LYS A 140 -15.60 5.96 1.79
C LYS A 140 -14.72 5.48 0.64
N SER A 141 -14.74 4.19 0.35
CA SER A 141 -14.03 3.57 -0.76
C SER A 141 -14.52 4.12 -2.10
N ARG A 142 -15.82 4.30 -2.26
CA ARG A 142 -16.39 4.86 -3.48
C ARG A 142 -16.08 6.34 -3.66
N ARG A 143 -16.15 7.16 -2.58
CA ARG A 143 -15.74 8.57 -2.64
C ARG A 143 -14.27 8.72 -3.00
N LEU A 144 -13.44 7.78 -2.59
CA LEU A 144 -12.03 7.79 -2.94
C LEU A 144 -11.82 7.47 -4.44
N LYS A 145 -12.54 6.50 -4.98
CA LYS A 145 -12.56 6.21 -6.43
C LYS A 145 -12.99 7.43 -7.27
N GLU A 146 -13.80 8.33 -6.71
CA GLU A 146 -14.22 9.59 -7.33
C GLU A 146 -13.24 10.75 -7.15
N SER A 147 -12.07 10.54 -6.56
CA SER A 147 -11.02 11.56 -6.47
C SER A 147 -10.39 11.84 -7.84
N ALA A 148 -9.62 12.93 -7.92
CA ALA A 148 -8.93 13.33 -9.16
C ALA A 148 -7.83 12.36 -9.61
N PHE A 149 -7.38 11.46 -8.72
CA PHE A 149 -6.34 10.49 -9.02
C PHE A 149 -6.91 9.13 -9.40
N THR A 150 -6.15 8.35 -10.18
CA THR A 150 -6.47 6.94 -10.42
C THR A 150 -6.16 6.15 -9.15
N VAL A 151 -7.21 5.74 -8.44
CA VAL A 151 -7.09 5.03 -7.16
C VAL A 151 -8.12 3.91 -7.06
N ASN A 152 -7.65 2.71 -6.71
CA ASN A 152 -8.50 1.61 -6.30
C ASN A 152 -8.69 1.63 -4.79
N ALA A 153 -9.89 1.35 -4.33
CA ALA A 153 -10.21 1.23 -2.92
C ALA A 153 -10.88 -0.11 -2.65
N ILE A 154 -10.24 -0.93 -1.83
CA ILE A 154 -10.73 -2.25 -1.44
C ILE A 154 -11.31 -2.15 -0.03
N ASP A 155 -12.60 -2.42 0.13
CA ASP A 155 -13.23 -2.56 1.45
C ASP A 155 -12.92 -3.95 2.02
N ILE A 156 -12.39 -3.98 3.24
CA ILE A 156 -12.00 -5.24 3.90
C ILE A 156 -13.17 -5.95 4.58
N LYS A 157 -14.27 -5.26 4.84
CA LYS A 157 -15.42 -5.85 5.57
C LYS A 157 -15.91 -7.18 4.99
N PRO A 158 -16.06 -7.35 3.67
CA PRO A 158 -16.47 -8.63 3.10
C PRO A 158 -15.44 -9.75 3.29
N LEU A 159 -14.16 -9.40 3.41
CA LEU A 159 -13.01 -10.30 3.40
C LEU A 159 -12.44 -10.60 4.80
N ILE A 160 -12.93 -9.94 5.85
CA ILE A 160 -12.36 -10.02 7.20
C ILE A 160 -12.44 -11.43 7.81
N ASN A 161 -13.40 -12.23 7.37
CA ASN A 161 -13.57 -13.60 7.84
C ASN A 161 -12.76 -14.62 7.02
N SER A 162 -12.15 -14.22 5.87
CA SER A 162 -11.28 -15.11 5.09
C SER A 162 -9.93 -15.31 5.77
N THR A 163 -9.20 -16.35 5.36
CA THR A 163 -7.82 -16.60 5.80
C THR A 163 -6.80 -15.90 4.91
N ASN A 164 -7.27 -15.19 3.87
CA ASN A 164 -6.41 -14.49 2.93
C ASN A 164 -5.55 -13.44 3.62
N ASN A 165 -4.27 -13.41 3.26
CA ASN A 165 -3.38 -12.31 3.60
C ASN A 165 -3.64 -11.09 2.68
N LEU A 166 -3.01 -9.95 2.99
CA LEU A 166 -3.21 -8.74 2.20
C LEU A 166 -2.68 -8.86 0.76
N ASN A 167 -1.63 -9.63 0.53
CA ASN A 167 -1.11 -9.86 -0.81
C ASN A 167 -2.19 -10.51 -1.70
N ALA A 168 -2.84 -11.56 -1.21
CA ALA A 168 -3.92 -12.23 -1.95
C ALA A 168 -5.11 -11.30 -2.23
N ILE A 169 -5.42 -10.40 -1.29
CA ILE A 169 -6.50 -9.43 -1.45
C ILE A 169 -6.13 -8.34 -2.47
N ILE A 170 -4.93 -7.76 -2.35
CA ILE A 170 -4.43 -6.68 -3.21
C ILE A 170 -4.19 -7.19 -4.64
N GLY A 171 -3.67 -8.42 -4.77
CA GLY A 171 -3.37 -9.03 -6.06
C GLY A 171 -4.59 -9.28 -6.97
N ARG A 172 -5.82 -9.19 -6.43
CA ARG A 172 -7.07 -9.26 -7.21
C ARG A 172 -7.51 -7.92 -7.80
N SER A 173 -6.77 -6.85 -7.50
CA SER A 173 -7.08 -5.51 -8.02
C SER A 173 -6.54 -5.35 -9.44
N ASN A 174 -7.28 -4.67 -10.32
CA ASN A 174 -6.82 -4.37 -11.67
C ASN A 174 -5.49 -3.58 -11.64
N GLY A 175 -4.62 -3.82 -12.62
CA GLY A 175 -3.30 -3.19 -12.72
C GLY A 175 -2.28 -3.62 -11.65
N ILE A 176 -2.62 -4.59 -10.80
CA ILE A 176 -1.74 -5.11 -9.74
C ILE A 176 -1.36 -6.54 -10.05
N LYS A 177 -0.06 -6.82 -9.96
CA LYS A 177 0.44 -8.19 -9.95
C LYS A 177 1.38 -8.39 -8.77
N ILE A 178 1.10 -9.40 -7.96
CA ILE A 178 1.98 -9.83 -6.88
C ILE A 178 2.59 -11.17 -7.28
N ARG A 179 3.89 -11.27 -7.09
CA ARG A 179 4.68 -12.49 -7.30
C ARG A 179 5.31 -12.87 -5.97
N GLU A 180 5.08 -14.08 -5.52
CA GLU A 180 5.54 -14.60 -4.24
C GLU A 180 6.50 -15.76 -4.44
N ASN A 181 7.51 -15.84 -3.59
CA ASN A 181 8.50 -16.91 -3.60
C ASN A 181 8.10 -17.97 -2.57
N GLY A 182 7.28 -18.93 -2.98
CA GLY A 182 6.92 -20.05 -2.15
C GLY A 182 5.69 -19.81 -1.25
N GLY A 183 5.70 -20.42 -0.07
CA GLY A 183 4.58 -20.49 0.87
C GLY A 183 4.44 -19.26 1.78
N VAL A 184 3.89 -19.51 2.97
CA VAL A 184 3.68 -18.46 3.99
C VAL A 184 5.01 -17.81 4.38
N GLY A 185 5.08 -16.47 4.43
CA GLY A 185 6.32 -15.73 4.74
C GLY A 185 7.34 -15.69 3.60
N GLY A 186 6.99 -16.17 2.41
CA GLY A 186 7.77 -16.00 1.21
C GLY A 186 8.02 -14.52 0.88
N ASP A 187 9.19 -14.21 0.33
CA ASP A 187 9.45 -12.87 -0.18
C ASP A 187 8.53 -12.60 -1.38
N PHE A 188 8.11 -11.36 -1.58
CA PHE A 188 7.22 -10.99 -2.67
C PHE A 188 7.66 -9.73 -3.38
N ASP A 189 7.29 -9.65 -4.65
CA ASP A 189 7.40 -8.47 -5.49
C ASP A 189 6.02 -8.04 -5.95
N LEU A 190 5.68 -6.76 -5.76
CA LEU A 190 4.41 -6.19 -6.16
C LEU A 190 4.66 -5.15 -7.25
N SER A 191 3.96 -5.28 -8.35
CA SER A 191 3.95 -4.29 -9.42
C SER A 191 2.61 -3.57 -9.52
N ILE A 192 2.69 -2.27 -9.80
CA ILE A 192 1.57 -1.42 -10.17
C ILE A 192 1.82 -0.94 -11.59
N ASN A 193 0.98 -1.35 -12.53
CA ASN A 193 1.08 -0.96 -13.93
C ASN A 193 2.50 -1.13 -14.51
N GLY A 194 3.16 -2.28 -14.24
CA GLY A 194 4.49 -2.65 -14.70
C GLY A 194 5.63 -2.19 -13.79
N LEU A 195 5.52 -1.09 -13.06
CA LEU A 195 6.56 -0.64 -12.14
C LEU A 195 6.48 -1.41 -10.81
N SER A 196 7.57 -2.05 -10.42
CA SER A 196 7.60 -3.01 -9.33
C SER A 196 8.68 -2.74 -8.28
N GLY A 197 8.68 -3.56 -7.24
CA GLY A 197 9.69 -3.56 -6.19
C GLY A 197 9.77 -2.22 -5.46
N ASN A 198 10.94 -1.60 -5.56
CA ASN A 198 11.22 -0.34 -4.88
C ASN A 198 10.50 0.88 -5.48
N SER A 199 9.91 0.75 -6.67
CA SER A 199 9.09 1.80 -7.30
C SER A 199 7.70 1.95 -6.67
N VAL A 200 7.28 1.00 -5.81
CA VAL A 200 6.02 1.03 -5.06
C VAL A 200 6.29 1.29 -3.59
N ARG A 201 5.48 2.16 -2.97
CA ARG A 201 5.58 2.47 -1.54
C ARG A 201 4.35 2.00 -0.78
N TYR A 202 4.59 1.51 0.44
CA TYR A 202 3.55 0.97 1.33
C TYR A 202 3.41 1.83 2.57
N PHE A 203 2.16 2.07 2.97
CA PHE A 203 1.82 2.92 4.12
C PHE A 203 0.74 2.26 4.98
N ILE A 204 0.75 2.58 6.26
CA ILE A 204 -0.37 2.38 7.20
C ILE A 204 -0.78 3.74 7.75
N ASP A 205 -2.01 4.17 7.50
CA ASP A 205 -2.53 5.50 7.86
C ASP A 205 -1.62 6.67 7.39
N GLY A 206 -0.97 6.51 6.23
CA GLY A 206 -0.04 7.47 5.65
C GLY A 206 1.36 7.46 6.28
N ILE A 207 1.68 6.47 7.14
CA ILE A 207 3.02 6.26 7.70
C ILE A 207 3.70 5.16 6.91
N PRO A 208 4.95 5.32 6.46
CA PRO A 208 5.65 4.29 5.71
C PRO A 208 5.72 2.97 6.46
N LEU A 209 5.38 1.86 5.78
CA LEU A 209 5.42 0.51 6.37
C LEU A 209 6.83 0.15 6.85
N SER A 210 7.86 0.71 6.22
CA SER A 210 9.26 0.55 6.65
C SER A 210 9.51 0.99 8.10
N SER A 211 8.67 1.87 8.67
CA SER A 211 8.74 2.27 10.07
C SER A 211 8.28 1.20 11.04
N MET A 212 7.58 0.18 10.56
CA MET A 212 6.99 -0.85 11.42
C MET A 212 7.97 -1.96 11.81
N GLY A 213 9.19 -1.94 11.26
CA GLY A 213 10.20 -2.93 11.55
C GLY A 213 10.49 -3.87 10.39
N SER A 214 11.53 -4.70 10.54
CA SER A 214 11.91 -5.74 9.58
C SER A 214 10.97 -6.94 9.60
N GLY A 215 10.26 -7.14 10.71
CA GLY A 215 9.31 -8.22 10.92
C GLY A 215 7.91 -7.99 10.35
N ILE A 216 7.64 -6.82 9.76
CA ILE A 216 6.31 -6.52 9.21
C ILE A 216 6.40 -6.32 7.71
N ASN A 217 5.69 -7.17 6.98
CA ASN A 217 5.39 -7.02 5.56
C ASN A 217 3.87 -7.03 5.33
N LEU A 218 3.43 -6.79 4.11
CA LEU A 218 1.99 -6.77 3.78
C LEU A 218 1.28 -8.08 4.15
N ALA A 219 1.94 -9.23 3.99
CA ALA A 219 1.33 -10.54 4.24
C ALA A 219 1.02 -10.79 5.73
N ASN A 220 1.76 -10.12 6.64
CA ASN A 220 1.65 -10.34 8.09
C ASN A 220 0.73 -9.34 8.80
N ILE A 221 0.25 -8.30 8.12
CA ILE A 221 -0.65 -7.33 8.74
C ILE A 221 -2.02 -7.98 8.97
N PRO A 222 -2.54 -7.98 10.22
CA PRO A 222 -3.83 -8.59 10.52
C PRO A 222 -4.98 -7.88 9.78
N THR A 223 -5.82 -8.63 9.07
CA THR A 223 -6.97 -8.05 8.35
C THR A 223 -8.04 -7.48 9.28
N ASN A 224 -8.09 -7.94 10.53
CA ASN A 224 -9.08 -7.51 11.52
C ASN A 224 -8.90 -6.05 11.98
N ILE A 225 -7.71 -5.45 11.84
CA ILE A 225 -7.47 -4.03 12.18
C ILE A 225 -7.76 -3.06 11.01
N ILE A 226 -8.01 -3.58 9.80
CA ILE A 226 -8.08 -2.78 8.57
C ILE A 226 -9.53 -2.39 8.26
N ASP A 227 -9.74 -1.14 7.84
CA ASP A 227 -11.00 -0.61 7.30
C ASP A 227 -11.05 -0.80 5.77
N ARG A 228 -10.01 -0.30 5.09
CA ARG A 228 -9.86 -0.38 3.62
C ARG A 228 -8.40 -0.30 3.19
N ILE A 229 -8.16 -0.64 1.93
CA ILE A 229 -6.86 -0.47 1.27
C ILE A 229 -7.04 0.54 0.13
N GLU A 230 -6.17 1.53 0.07
CA GLU A 230 -6.12 2.56 -0.98
C GLU A 230 -4.90 2.29 -1.87
N ILE A 231 -5.10 2.11 -3.17
CA ILE A 231 -4.03 1.81 -4.14
C ILE A 231 -3.98 2.94 -5.15
N TYR A 232 -2.97 3.80 -5.04
CA TYR A 232 -2.70 4.92 -5.93
C TYR A 232 -1.82 4.44 -7.08
N LYS A 233 -2.24 4.65 -8.32
CA LYS A 233 -1.58 4.13 -9.53
C LYS A 233 -0.92 5.25 -10.33
N GLY A 234 0.39 5.19 -10.45
CA GLY A 234 1.21 6.13 -11.22
C GLY A 234 1.31 7.54 -10.65
N VAL A 235 0.24 8.07 -10.06
CA VAL A 235 0.22 9.40 -9.43
C VAL A 235 -0.08 9.25 -7.95
N VAL A 236 0.84 9.74 -7.10
CA VAL A 236 0.76 9.60 -5.65
C VAL A 236 0.52 10.96 -4.99
N PRO A 237 -0.56 11.12 -4.21
CA PRO A 237 -0.85 12.39 -3.54
C PRO A 237 0.31 12.89 -2.69
N ALA A 238 0.61 14.19 -2.75
CA ALA A 238 1.69 14.81 -1.97
C ALA A 238 1.54 14.60 -0.46
N ARG A 239 0.31 14.48 0.03
CA ARG A 239 0.00 14.18 1.45
C ARG A 239 0.59 12.86 1.96
N LEU A 240 1.00 11.92 1.11
CA LEU A 240 1.66 10.69 1.52
C LEU A 240 3.18 10.86 1.68
N GLY A 241 3.77 11.92 1.12
CA GLY A 241 5.21 12.13 1.19
C GLY A 241 6.00 10.97 0.60
N ALA A 242 5.56 10.46 -0.55
CA ALA A 242 6.14 9.28 -1.16
C ALA A 242 7.10 9.64 -2.30
N ASP A 243 8.24 8.98 -2.32
CA ASP A 243 9.18 8.90 -3.42
C ASP A 243 8.92 7.60 -4.20
N ALA A 244 7.85 7.56 -4.99
CA ALA A 244 7.38 6.36 -5.69
C ALA A 244 7.17 6.66 -7.16
N LEU A 245 7.63 5.76 -8.06
CA LEU A 245 7.41 5.88 -9.50
C LEU A 245 6.11 5.19 -9.94
N GLY A 246 5.87 3.96 -9.43
CA GLY A 246 4.75 3.13 -9.85
C GLY A 246 3.45 3.45 -9.14
N GLY A 247 3.54 3.90 -7.90
CA GLY A 247 2.38 4.16 -7.07
C GLY A 247 2.58 3.88 -5.60
N ALA A 248 1.48 3.94 -4.84
CA ALA A 248 1.50 3.71 -3.40
C ALA A 248 0.28 2.91 -2.94
N ILE A 249 0.50 2.07 -1.93
CA ILE A 249 -0.55 1.32 -1.23
C ILE A 249 -0.64 1.87 0.19
N ASN A 250 -1.82 2.35 0.57
CA ASN A 250 -2.06 2.90 1.89
C ASN A 250 -3.15 2.10 2.60
N ILE A 251 -2.77 1.38 3.63
CA ILE A 251 -3.66 0.59 4.47
C ILE A 251 -4.27 1.52 5.50
N ILE A 252 -5.58 1.63 5.52
CA ILE A 252 -6.31 2.46 6.47
C ILE A 252 -6.85 1.57 7.58
N THR A 253 -6.45 1.87 8.81
CA THR A 253 -6.92 1.15 9.99
C THR A 253 -8.32 1.59 10.40
N LYS A 254 -9.03 0.69 11.09
CA LYS A 254 -10.37 0.96 11.64
C LYS A 254 -10.30 2.12 12.65
N LYS A 255 -11.16 3.10 12.45
CA LYS A 255 -11.39 4.22 13.40
C LYS A 255 -12.72 4.01 14.09
N ASN A 256 -12.80 2.96 14.90
CA ASN A 256 -14.03 2.69 15.65
C ASN A 256 -14.24 3.75 16.74
N LYS A 257 -15.48 4.23 16.86
CA LYS A 257 -15.88 5.10 17.96
C LYS A 257 -16.35 4.30 19.20
N ARG A 258 -16.54 3.00 19.05
CA ARG A 258 -17.04 2.08 20.09
C ARG A 258 -15.94 1.14 20.55
N ASN A 259 -16.03 0.73 21.80
CA ASN A 259 -15.20 -0.32 22.37
C ASN A 259 -15.47 -1.64 21.62
N TYR A 260 -14.42 -2.43 21.38
CA TYR A 260 -14.54 -3.71 20.71
C TYR A 260 -13.40 -4.67 21.08
N ILE A 261 -13.68 -5.94 20.94
CA ILE A 261 -12.72 -7.04 20.93
C ILE A 261 -12.94 -7.84 19.63
N ASP A 262 -11.86 -8.17 18.96
CA ASP A 262 -11.82 -8.95 17.72
C ASP A 262 -10.70 -9.97 17.84
N ALA A 263 -11.05 -11.25 17.96
CA ALA A 263 -10.11 -12.35 18.10
C ALA A 263 -10.39 -13.40 17.04
N SER A 264 -9.37 -13.98 16.46
CA SER A 264 -9.51 -15.07 15.49
C SER A 264 -8.37 -16.07 15.56
N TYR A 265 -8.68 -17.32 15.28
CA TYR A 265 -7.72 -18.39 15.11
C TYR A 265 -8.03 -19.15 13.82
N GLY A 266 -7.00 -19.41 13.03
CA GLY A 266 -7.05 -20.18 11.80
C GLY A 266 -6.05 -21.30 11.80
N TYR A 267 -6.47 -22.46 11.28
CA TYR A 267 -5.62 -23.61 11.05
C TYR A 267 -5.77 -24.08 9.61
N GLY A 268 -4.69 -24.56 9.01
CA GLY A 268 -4.74 -25.02 7.63
C GLY A 268 -3.59 -25.93 7.24
N SER A 269 -3.57 -26.29 5.96
CA SER A 269 -2.58 -27.14 5.33
C SER A 269 -1.15 -26.67 5.64
N PHE A 270 -0.21 -27.59 5.59
CA PHE A 270 1.23 -27.37 5.85
C PHE A 270 1.51 -26.92 7.28
N GLY A 271 0.72 -27.41 8.26
CA GLY A 271 0.86 -27.04 9.66
C GLY A 271 0.72 -25.54 9.89
N THR A 272 -0.13 -24.84 9.10
CA THR A 272 -0.27 -23.40 9.21
C THR A 272 -1.20 -23.02 10.35
N HIS A 273 -0.71 -22.20 11.27
CA HIS A 273 -1.45 -21.62 12.41
C HIS A 273 -1.43 -20.10 12.29
N LYS A 274 -2.58 -19.46 12.44
CA LYS A 274 -2.69 -18.01 12.46
C LYS A 274 -3.63 -17.54 13.56
N ALA A 275 -3.13 -16.75 14.50
CA ALA A 275 -3.91 -16.18 15.60
C ALA A 275 -3.81 -14.66 15.56
N ASP A 276 -4.95 -13.97 15.54
CA ASP A 276 -5.01 -12.52 15.55
C ASP A 276 -5.92 -12.06 16.71
N PHE A 277 -5.47 -11.06 17.42
CA PHE A 277 -6.23 -10.34 18.44
C PHE A 277 -6.11 -8.84 18.22
N SER A 278 -7.22 -8.13 18.35
CA SER A 278 -7.21 -6.67 18.42
C SER A 278 -8.37 -6.18 19.28
N GLY A 279 -8.18 -5.06 19.96
CA GLY A 279 -9.19 -4.47 20.78
C GLY A 279 -9.06 -2.95 20.84
N GLN A 280 -10.10 -2.33 21.32
CA GLN A 280 -10.10 -0.92 21.67
C GLN A 280 -11.03 -0.71 22.88
N TYR A 281 -10.49 -0.04 23.86
CA TYR A 281 -11.25 0.50 24.98
C TYR A 281 -11.04 2.01 25.05
N THR A 282 -12.12 2.76 25.10
CA THR A 282 -12.11 4.21 25.28
C THR A 282 -13.07 4.55 26.41
N GLN A 283 -12.56 5.13 27.47
CA GLN A 283 -13.37 5.68 28.56
C GLN A 283 -13.90 7.04 28.14
N GLU A 284 -15.22 7.17 27.98
CA GLU A 284 -15.85 8.37 27.42
C GLU A 284 -15.61 9.64 28.25
N SER A 285 -15.62 9.54 29.61
CA SER A 285 -15.45 10.67 30.51
C SER A 285 -14.06 11.27 30.44
N THR A 286 -13.01 10.43 30.49
CA THR A 286 -11.61 10.87 30.50
C THR A 286 -11.02 10.99 29.12
N GLY A 287 -11.55 10.26 28.13
CA GLY A 287 -10.99 10.14 26.80
C GLY A 287 -9.78 9.19 26.72
N ILE A 288 -9.44 8.51 27.83
CA ILE A 288 -8.35 7.53 27.84
C ILE A 288 -8.72 6.40 26.89
N THR A 289 -7.81 6.11 25.99
CA THR A 289 -7.98 5.11 24.93
C THR A 289 -6.81 4.15 24.96
N ILE A 290 -7.08 2.83 24.90
CA ILE A 290 -6.08 1.76 24.84
C ILE A 290 -6.47 0.85 23.68
N LYS A 291 -5.48 0.50 22.82
CA LYS A 291 -5.68 -0.37 21.64
C LYS A 291 -4.56 -1.42 21.58
N PRO A 292 -4.75 -2.59 22.16
CA PRO A 292 -3.85 -3.72 21.99
C PRO A 292 -4.10 -4.41 20.64
N SER A 293 -3.04 -4.94 20.03
CA SER A 293 -3.13 -5.89 18.93
C SER A 293 -1.98 -6.88 18.96
N VAL A 294 -2.27 -8.15 18.66
CA VAL A 294 -1.30 -9.23 18.58
C VAL A 294 -1.62 -10.08 17.37
N SER A 295 -0.60 -10.49 16.64
CA SER A 295 -0.70 -11.45 15.55
C SER A 295 0.42 -12.49 15.66
N TYR A 296 0.06 -13.75 15.50
CA TYR A 296 0.97 -14.87 15.44
C TYR A 296 0.70 -15.66 14.16
N CYS A 297 1.76 -16.05 13.47
CA CYS A 297 1.67 -16.93 12.31
C CYS A 297 2.83 -17.93 12.34
N PHE A 298 2.49 -19.19 12.14
CA PHE A 298 3.45 -20.29 11.99
C PHE A 298 3.03 -21.15 10.79
N SER A 299 3.99 -21.66 10.02
CA SER A 299 3.76 -22.63 8.96
C SER A 299 5.03 -23.42 8.72
N LYS A 300 4.89 -24.75 8.61
CA LYS A 300 5.98 -25.64 8.18
C LYS A 300 6.32 -25.48 6.70
N ASN A 301 5.38 -24.96 5.91
CA ASN A 301 5.53 -24.79 4.46
C ASN A 301 6.03 -26.05 3.72
N ASN A 302 5.75 -27.23 4.26
CA ASN A 302 6.18 -28.53 3.74
C ASN A 302 5.24 -29.06 2.63
N TYR A 303 4.91 -28.20 1.67
CA TYR A 303 4.08 -28.58 0.54
C TYR A 303 4.86 -29.33 -0.54
N GLU A 304 4.16 -30.19 -1.29
CA GLU A 304 4.72 -30.95 -2.38
C GLU A 304 5.22 -30.06 -3.51
N MET A 305 6.45 -30.32 -3.95
CA MET A 305 7.08 -29.77 -5.15
C MET A 305 7.04 -30.82 -6.24
N ARG A 306 6.59 -30.49 -7.44
CA ARG A 306 6.35 -31.43 -8.52
C ARG A 306 7.41 -31.39 -9.59
N GLY A 307 7.78 -32.58 -10.11
CA GLY A 307 8.72 -32.71 -11.21
C GLY A 307 10.12 -32.18 -10.87
N ILE A 308 10.54 -32.38 -9.63
CA ILE A 308 11.91 -32.04 -9.19
C ILE A 308 12.88 -33.06 -9.75
N GLU A 309 13.94 -32.57 -10.38
CA GLU A 309 15.02 -33.41 -10.86
C GLU A 309 15.94 -33.80 -9.69
N VAL A 310 16.04 -35.09 -9.43
CA VAL A 310 16.94 -35.68 -8.44
C VAL A 310 17.79 -36.74 -9.12
N TRP A 311 19.04 -36.88 -8.66
CA TRP A 311 19.93 -37.93 -9.09
C TRP A 311 19.48 -39.28 -8.50
N ASP A 312 19.25 -40.26 -9.36
CA ASP A 312 18.92 -41.62 -8.98
C ASP A 312 20.18 -42.50 -9.09
N GLU A 313 20.59 -43.09 -7.97
CA GLU A 313 21.81 -43.93 -7.91
C GLU A 313 21.69 -45.23 -8.68
N GLU A 314 20.46 -45.78 -8.79
CA GLU A 314 20.23 -47.07 -9.49
C GLU A 314 20.29 -46.90 -11.01
N SER A 315 19.56 -45.94 -11.54
CA SER A 315 19.53 -45.62 -12.98
C SER A 315 20.73 -44.81 -13.44
N ARG A 316 21.45 -44.13 -12.54
CA ARG A 316 22.50 -43.13 -12.82
C ARG A 316 22.06 -42.02 -13.76
N GLU A 317 20.83 -41.61 -13.59
CA GLU A 317 20.20 -40.54 -14.37
C GLU A 317 19.45 -39.57 -13.45
N PHE A 318 19.16 -38.36 -14.00
CA PHE A 318 18.23 -37.44 -13.32
C PHE A 318 16.80 -37.86 -13.61
N ILE A 319 16.09 -38.25 -12.57
CA ILE A 319 14.65 -38.57 -12.64
C ILE A 319 13.81 -37.41 -12.09
N LYS A 320 12.59 -37.27 -12.63
CA LYS A 320 11.63 -36.26 -12.13
C LYS A 320 10.70 -36.93 -11.12
N THR A 321 10.68 -36.41 -9.90
CA THR A 321 9.83 -36.93 -8.83
C THR A 321 9.13 -35.79 -8.08
N ASN A 322 8.13 -36.13 -7.28
CA ASN A 322 7.46 -35.21 -6.38
C ASN A 322 8.05 -35.35 -4.97
N LEU A 323 8.38 -34.23 -4.34
CA LEU A 323 9.02 -34.21 -3.03
C LEU A 323 8.44 -33.10 -2.16
N ASP A 324 8.27 -33.38 -0.90
CA ASP A 324 7.88 -32.36 0.07
C ASP A 324 9.04 -31.41 0.37
N ARG A 325 8.72 -30.17 0.55
CA ARG A 325 9.69 -29.18 1.03
C ARG A 325 10.11 -29.50 2.47
N TYR A 326 11.38 -29.30 2.76
CA TYR A 326 11.97 -29.36 4.11
C TYR A 326 12.72 -28.06 4.39
N HIS A 327 13.12 -27.82 5.63
CA HIS A 327 13.87 -26.63 6.06
C HIS A 327 13.25 -25.32 5.50
N ASN A 328 11.93 -25.14 5.75
CA ASN A 328 11.17 -24.02 5.21
C ASN A 328 10.17 -23.46 6.23
N ASP A 329 10.40 -23.71 7.51
CA ASP A 329 9.57 -23.23 8.60
C ASP A 329 9.58 -21.70 8.62
N TYR A 330 8.40 -21.16 8.88
CA TYR A 330 8.19 -19.73 9.04
C TYR A 330 7.41 -19.46 10.31
N LYS A 331 7.92 -18.55 11.14
CA LYS A 331 7.26 -18.09 12.35
C LYS A 331 7.31 -16.57 12.41
N SER A 332 6.20 -15.94 12.74
CA SER A 332 6.16 -14.49 12.98
C SER A 332 5.28 -14.15 14.17
N VAL A 333 5.74 -13.19 14.96
CA VAL A 333 5.02 -12.58 16.07
C VAL A 333 5.01 -11.08 15.86
N LEU A 334 3.85 -10.47 16.05
CA LEU A 334 3.69 -9.01 16.09
C LEU A 334 2.83 -8.66 17.30
N GLY A 335 3.35 -7.85 18.21
CA GLY A 335 2.60 -7.26 19.32
C GLY A 335 2.65 -5.74 19.25
N GLN A 336 1.53 -5.08 19.46
CA GLN A 336 1.44 -3.61 19.53
C GLN A 336 0.45 -3.21 20.59
N ILE A 337 0.80 -2.19 21.36
CA ILE A 337 -0.11 -1.46 22.23
C ILE A 337 -0.06 0.02 21.87
N GLU A 338 -1.22 0.64 21.71
CA GLU A 338 -1.38 2.07 21.52
C GLU A 338 -2.25 2.60 22.66
N ALA A 339 -1.75 3.59 23.40
CA ALA A 339 -2.46 4.18 24.54
C ALA A 339 -2.35 5.72 24.50
N GLY A 340 -3.36 6.41 25.02
CA GLY A 340 -3.35 7.86 25.09
C GLY A 340 -4.72 8.46 25.34
N ILE A 341 -4.91 9.69 24.89
CA ILE A 341 -6.09 10.49 25.13
C ILE A 341 -6.74 10.89 23.80
N THR A 342 -8.06 10.79 23.74
CA THR A 342 -8.84 11.16 22.56
C THR A 342 -10.01 12.07 22.91
N ASN A 343 -10.53 12.80 21.91
CA ASN A 343 -11.73 13.63 22.01
C ASN A 343 -11.67 14.72 23.10
N LYS A 344 -10.52 15.42 23.23
CA LYS A 344 -10.35 16.59 24.11
C LYS A 344 -10.34 17.89 23.30
N SER A 345 -10.61 19.03 24.00
CA SER A 345 -10.60 20.35 23.36
C SER A 345 -9.25 20.68 22.72
N TRP A 346 -8.13 20.26 23.32
CA TRP A 346 -6.76 20.49 22.87
C TRP A 346 -6.20 19.42 21.92
N CYS A 347 -6.83 18.23 21.84
CA CYS A 347 -6.46 17.18 20.88
C CYS A 347 -7.65 16.30 20.49
N ASP A 348 -7.75 15.94 19.21
CA ASP A 348 -8.66 14.88 18.76
C ASP A 348 -8.07 13.51 19.14
N ALA A 349 -6.73 13.39 19.09
CA ALA A 349 -5.99 12.22 19.55
C ALA A 349 -4.54 12.59 19.86
N LEU A 350 -4.06 12.18 21.04
CA LEU A 350 -2.65 12.07 21.41
C LEU A 350 -2.43 10.63 21.84
N LEU A 351 -1.70 9.87 21.04
CA LEU A 351 -1.52 8.43 21.22
C LEU A 351 -0.04 8.10 21.19
N PHE A 352 0.39 7.31 22.15
CA PHE A 352 1.71 6.69 22.22
C PHE A 352 1.58 5.21 21.92
N SER A 353 2.54 4.64 21.21
CA SER A 353 2.52 3.23 20.84
C SER A 353 3.89 2.59 21.03
N ALA A 354 3.88 1.38 21.56
CA ALA A 354 5.02 0.47 21.56
C ALA A 354 4.64 -0.77 20.74
N SER A 355 5.58 -1.27 19.93
CA SER A 355 5.38 -2.52 19.20
C SER A 355 6.68 -3.32 19.12
N TYR A 356 6.51 -4.63 19.17
CA TYR A 356 7.56 -5.62 19.01
C TYR A 356 7.18 -6.57 17.87
N SER A 357 8.14 -6.93 17.04
CA SER A 357 7.94 -7.96 16.03
C SER A 357 9.18 -8.83 15.88
N ASN A 358 8.96 -10.14 15.71
CA ASN A 358 9.98 -11.11 15.35
C ASN A 358 9.52 -11.99 14.19
N ILE A 359 10.45 -12.30 13.28
CA ILE A 359 10.30 -13.31 12.23
C ILE A 359 11.50 -14.25 12.30
N ASP A 360 11.22 -15.53 12.41
CA ASP A 360 12.16 -16.62 12.21
C ASP A 360 11.80 -17.32 10.90
N LYS A 361 12.79 -17.53 10.05
CA LYS A 361 12.60 -18.14 8.74
C LYS A 361 13.76 -19.03 8.39
N GLU A 362 13.47 -20.28 8.11
CA GLU A 362 14.39 -21.19 7.44
C GLU A 362 14.49 -20.83 5.95
N LEU A 363 15.68 -20.90 5.39
CA LEU A 363 15.95 -20.58 3.99
C LEU A 363 16.24 -21.90 3.26
N GLN A 364 15.27 -22.41 2.50
CA GLN A 364 15.46 -23.66 1.79
C GLN A 364 16.05 -23.49 0.40
N THR A 365 15.73 -22.40 -0.30
CA THR A 365 16.18 -22.20 -1.68
C THR A 365 16.82 -20.85 -1.88
N GLY A 366 17.76 -20.79 -2.83
CA GLY A 366 18.27 -19.54 -3.38
C GLY A 366 17.24 -18.83 -4.27
N ALA A 367 17.73 -18.14 -5.29
CA ALA A 367 16.89 -17.41 -6.24
C ALA A 367 16.01 -18.33 -7.11
N THR A 368 16.42 -19.58 -7.29
CA THR A 368 15.68 -20.63 -7.97
C THR A 368 15.65 -21.90 -7.13
N GLN A 369 14.76 -22.82 -7.41
CA GLN A 369 14.69 -24.11 -6.70
C GLN A 369 15.85 -25.08 -7.01
N SER A 370 16.73 -24.76 -7.94
CA SER A 370 17.93 -25.54 -8.23
C SER A 370 19.03 -25.37 -7.18
N ILE A 371 18.97 -24.31 -6.36
CA ILE A 371 19.88 -24.07 -5.27
C ILE A 371 19.16 -24.36 -3.96
N VAL A 372 19.56 -25.44 -3.28
CA VAL A 372 18.92 -25.93 -2.07
C VAL A 372 19.81 -25.68 -0.86
N TYR A 373 19.23 -25.13 0.19
CA TYR A 373 19.86 -24.92 1.49
C TYR A 373 19.22 -25.85 2.54
N GLY A 374 19.98 -26.29 3.49
CA GLY A 374 19.52 -27.23 4.53
C GLY A 374 19.67 -26.72 5.97
N MET A 375 20.48 -25.67 6.20
CA MET A 375 20.75 -25.14 7.53
C MET A 375 20.71 -23.61 7.60
N ALA A 376 20.67 -22.92 6.46
CA ALA A 376 20.68 -21.46 6.44
C ALA A 376 19.40 -20.88 7.03
N THR A 377 19.50 -19.86 7.88
CA THR A 377 18.36 -19.23 8.56
C THR A 377 18.43 -17.71 8.51
N ARG A 378 17.27 -17.07 8.64
CA ARG A 378 17.13 -15.61 8.79
C ARG A 378 16.19 -15.28 9.94
N GLU A 379 16.70 -14.56 10.90
CA GLU A 379 15.93 -13.96 11.99
C GLU A 379 15.84 -12.44 11.78
N SER A 380 14.68 -11.85 12.05
CA SER A 380 14.47 -10.40 11.95
C SER A 380 13.61 -9.90 13.10
N GLU A 381 14.21 -9.05 13.90
CA GLU A 381 13.60 -8.49 15.11
C GLU A 381 13.45 -6.97 15.01
N SER A 382 12.41 -6.43 15.60
CA SER A 382 12.31 -4.98 15.77
C SER A 382 11.47 -4.56 16.96
N PHE A 383 11.91 -3.48 17.60
CA PHE A 383 11.18 -2.77 18.62
C PHE A 383 10.95 -1.32 18.18
N LYS A 384 9.71 -0.84 18.30
CA LYS A 384 9.34 0.51 17.89
C LYS A 384 8.57 1.22 18.99
N VAL A 385 8.91 2.49 19.20
CA VAL A 385 8.10 3.46 19.93
C VAL A 385 7.62 4.56 19.00
N SER A 386 6.41 5.07 19.20
CA SER A 386 5.90 6.17 18.41
C SER A 386 4.90 7.05 19.18
N ALA A 387 4.77 8.30 18.73
CA ALA A 387 3.78 9.26 19.20
C ALA A 387 3.01 9.82 18.01
N ARG A 388 1.70 10.00 18.18
CA ARG A 388 0.81 10.61 17.18
C ARG A 388 -0.05 11.68 17.83
N TYR A 389 0.00 12.88 17.28
CA TYR A 389 -0.89 13.98 17.63
C TYR A 389 -1.77 14.35 16.46
N LYS A 390 -3.06 14.50 16.72
CA LYS A 390 -4.04 14.94 15.73
C LYS A 390 -4.97 15.97 16.34
N LYS A 391 -5.22 17.05 15.60
CA LYS A 391 -6.15 18.11 15.97
C LYS A 391 -6.79 18.72 14.74
N LYS A 392 -8.12 18.83 14.75
CA LYS A 392 -8.89 19.69 13.87
C LYS A 392 -8.98 21.08 14.45
N ASP A 393 -9.10 22.08 13.61
CA ASP A 393 -9.14 23.50 14.03
C ASP A 393 -7.95 23.84 14.96
N PHE A 394 -6.74 23.43 14.51
CA PHE A 394 -5.48 23.66 15.22
C PHE A 394 -5.02 25.09 15.00
N LEU A 395 -4.86 25.90 16.08
CA LEU A 395 -4.53 27.32 16.08
C LEU A 395 -5.57 28.20 15.35
N ILE A 396 -6.01 27.85 14.17
CA ILE A 396 -7.02 28.55 13.38
C ILE A 396 -8.12 27.56 12.92
N ASN A 397 -9.31 28.08 12.68
CA ASN A 397 -10.44 27.30 12.18
C ASN A 397 -10.09 26.65 10.83
N ASN A 398 -10.60 25.43 10.60
CA ASN A 398 -10.40 24.66 9.36
C ASN A 398 -8.95 24.16 9.11
N LEU A 399 -7.99 24.39 10.00
CA LEU A 399 -6.65 23.81 9.92
C LEU A 399 -6.64 22.45 10.65
N THR A 400 -6.41 21.39 9.93
CA THR A 400 -6.23 20.05 10.51
C THR A 400 -4.76 19.70 10.52
N THR A 401 -4.26 19.32 11.70
CA THR A 401 -2.86 18.92 11.91
C THR A 401 -2.78 17.44 12.28
N ASN A 402 -1.77 16.75 11.75
CA ASN A 402 -1.44 15.38 12.09
C ASN A 402 0.09 15.23 12.13
N ILE A 403 0.63 15.07 13.35
CA ILE A 403 2.06 14.92 13.60
C ILE A 403 2.30 13.47 14.04
N TYR A 404 3.33 12.85 13.51
CA TYR A 404 3.77 11.50 13.86
C TYR A 404 5.28 11.47 14.03
N LEU A 405 5.73 10.85 15.10
CA LEU A 405 7.13 10.61 15.41
C LEU A 405 7.30 9.13 15.74
N SER A 406 8.31 8.48 15.21
CA SER A 406 8.67 7.12 15.62
C SER A 406 10.17 6.88 15.56
N HIS A 407 10.63 6.04 16.49
CA HIS A 407 11.95 5.45 16.48
C HIS A 407 11.81 3.93 16.53
N THR A 408 12.52 3.23 15.63
CA THR A 408 12.44 1.77 15.49
C THR A 408 13.85 1.20 15.49
N GLN A 409 14.18 0.36 16.47
CA GLN A 409 15.36 -0.48 16.45
C GLN A 409 15.04 -1.71 15.60
N LYS A 410 15.91 -2.01 14.62
CA LYS A 410 15.78 -3.15 13.72
C LYS A 410 17.05 -3.94 13.74
N SER A 411 16.92 -5.27 13.83
CA SER A 411 18.02 -6.20 13.70
C SER A 411 17.64 -7.32 12.73
N THR A 412 18.59 -7.78 11.96
CA THR A 412 18.44 -8.95 11.10
C THR A 412 19.70 -9.77 11.21
N THR A 413 19.55 -11.06 11.54
CA THR A 413 20.62 -12.04 11.63
C THR A 413 20.44 -13.05 10.50
N ILE A 414 21.51 -13.29 9.74
CA ILE A 414 21.58 -14.35 8.73
C ILE A 414 22.66 -15.32 9.19
N THR A 415 22.28 -16.59 9.32
CA THR A 415 23.18 -17.67 9.74
C THR A 415 23.47 -18.57 8.55
N ASP A 416 24.76 -18.71 8.20
CA ASP A 416 25.29 -19.53 7.10
C ASP A 416 26.63 -20.11 7.53
N THR A 417 26.61 -21.22 8.28
CA THR A 417 27.77 -21.73 8.99
C THR A 417 28.26 -23.10 8.51
N VAL A 418 27.57 -23.70 7.53
CA VAL A 418 27.90 -25.03 7.04
C VAL A 418 28.41 -24.98 5.58
N PHE A 419 29.43 -25.81 5.31
CA PHE A 419 30.04 -25.94 3.99
C PHE A 419 29.50 -27.19 3.30
N ARG A 420 28.19 -27.11 2.90
CA ARG A 420 27.45 -28.22 2.29
C ARG A 420 26.63 -27.72 1.11
N LYS A 421 26.53 -28.59 0.10
CA LYS A 421 25.58 -28.40 -0.98
C LYS A 421 24.53 -29.50 -0.86
N TYR A 422 23.29 -29.08 -0.59
CA TYR A 422 22.17 -29.99 -0.39
C TYR A 422 21.42 -30.27 -1.69
N ASP A 423 20.78 -31.45 -1.74
CA ASP A 423 19.77 -31.81 -2.72
C ASP A 423 18.36 -31.73 -2.15
N TRP A 424 17.37 -32.01 -2.97
CA TRP A 424 15.96 -32.01 -2.54
C TRP A 424 15.57 -33.18 -1.64
N LEU A 425 16.39 -34.21 -1.55
CA LEU A 425 16.20 -35.35 -0.63
C LEU A 425 16.79 -35.08 0.77
N GLY A 426 17.48 -33.95 0.94
CA GLY A 426 18.17 -33.61 2.17
C GLY A 426 19.58 -34.20 2.27
N ASN A 427 20.04 -34.92 1.25
CA ASN A 427 21.40 -35.38 1.17
C ASN A 427 22.36 -34.20 0.89
N TYR A 428 23.60 -34.32 1.25
CA TYR A 428 24.59 -33.28 0.99
C TYR A 428 25.95 -33.83 0.58
N ILE A 429 26.69 -32.99 -0.12
CA ILE A 429 28.12 -33.14 -0.37
C ILE A 429 28.86 -32.00 0.30
N ASN A 430 30.08 -32.23 0.72
CA ASN A 430 30.96 -31.16 1.24
C ASN A 430 31.28 -30.15 0.13
N SER A 431 31.32 -28.88 0.47
CA SER A 431 31.53 -27.77 -0.44
C SER A 431 32.70 -26.91 0.04
N GLY A 432 33.39 -26.24 -0.85
CA GLY A 432 34.41 -25.24 -0.52
C GLY A 432 33.80 -23.87 -0.14
N ARG A 433 32.43 -23.75 -0.23
CA ARG A 433 31.68 -22.54 0.11
C ARG A 433 30.54 -22.87 1.04
N SER A 434 30.11 -21.89 1.83
CA SER A 434 28.90 -22.00 2.61
C SER A 434 27.63 -22.03 1.72
N GLU A 435 26.47 -22.36 2.28
CA GLU A 435 25.22 -22.58 1.51
C GLU A 435 24.81 -21.35 0.71
N ILE A 436 24.92 -20.14 1.28
CA ILE A 436 24.53 -18.88 0.61
C ILE A 436 25.66 -18.37 -0.32
N GLY A 437 26.84 -19.05 -0.31
CA GLY A 437 27.93 -18.77 -1.24
C GLY A 437 29.14 -18.03 -0.64
N GLY A 438 29.18 -17.85 0.68
CA GLY A 438 30.32 -17.28 1.39
C GLY A 438 31.57 -18.17 1.32
N ARG A 439 32.78 -17.58 1.41
CA ARG A 439 34.07 -18.32 1.49
C ARG A 439 34.34 -18.82 2.93
N GLY A 440 33.61 -18.36 3.92
CA GLY A 440 33.76 -18.69 5.33
C GLY A 440 32.41 -18.92 6.00
N LYS A 441 32.45 -19.39 7.24
CA LYS A 441 31.28 -19.36 8.11
C LYS A 441 30.87 -17.91 8.35
N SER A 442 29.56 -17.65 8.34
CA SER A 442 29.01 -16.32 8.55
C SER A 442 27.84 -16.36 9.54
N ILE A 443 27.86 -15.51 10.55
CA ILE A 443 26.66 -15.10 11.29
C ILE A 443 26.65 -13.58 11.23
N ARG A 444 25.85 -13.06 10.33
CA ARG A 444 25.85 -11.64 10.00
C ARG A 444 24.71 -10.91 10.69
N TYR A 445 25.09 -9.95 11.49
CA TYR A 445 24.18 -9.05 12.16
C TYR A 445 24.07 -7.74 11.38
N THR A 446 22.86 -7.29 11.13
CA THR A 446 22.56 -5.99 10.49
C THR A 446 21.62 -5.21 11.37
N LYS A 447 22.10 -4.13 12.02
CA LYS A 447 21.31 -3.23 12.85
C LYS A 447 20.97 -1.97 12.05
N ARG A 448 19.67 -1.63 11.98
CA ARG A 448 19.18 -0.49 11.19
C ARG A 448 18.17 0.34 11.99
N PRO A 449 18.63 1.10 12.99
CA PRO A 449 17.74 2.05 13.66
C PRO A 449 17.18 3.07 12.69
N LEU A 450 15.88 3.30 12.77
CA LEU A 450 15.12 4.13 11.84
C LEU A 450 14.27 5.13 12.62
N THR A 451 14.44 6.43 12.32
CA THR A 451 13.61 7.51 12.86
C THR A 451 12.75 8.09 11.72
N ILE A 452 11.46 8.25 11.98
CA ILE A 452 10.53 8.93 11.07
C ILE A 452 9.83 10.05 11.81
N VAL A 453 9.83 11.23 11.20
CA VAL A 453 9.01 12.38 11.58
C VAL A 453 8.11 12.73 10.41
N ARG A 454 6.82 12.86 10.66
CA ARG A 454 5.86 13.31 9.66
C ARG A 454 4.95 14.38 10.24
N THR A 455 4.83 15.48 9.50
CA THR A 455 3.87 16.56 9.80
C THR A 455 2.98 16.77 8.58
N ASN A 456 1.68 16.68 8.77
CA ASN A 456 0.72 16.95 7.71
C ASN A 456 -0.27 18.03 8.19
N LEU A 457 -0.31 19.12 7.46
CA LEU A 457 -1.19 20.26 7.67
C LEU A 457 -2.17 20.35 6.52
N ASN A 458 -3.45 20.38 6.81
CA ASN A 458 -4.49 20.54 5.80
C ASN A 458 -5.39 21.72 6.17
N TYR A 459 -5.31 22.78 5.38
CA TYR A 459 -6.11 23.99 5.56
C TYR A 459 -7.22 24.04 4.52
N SER A 460 -8.47 23.99 4.98
CA SER A 460 -9.65 24.17 4.13
C SER A 460 -10.03 25.66 4.10
N ILE A 461 -9.63 26.37 3.04
CA ILE A 461 -9.96 27.78 2.84
C ILE A 461 -11.48 27.95 2.86
N ASN A 462 -12.15 27.09 2.10
CA ASN A 462 -13.61 26.99 2.07
C ASN A 462 -14.02 25.56 1.61
N LYS A 463 -15.28 25.36 1.22
CA LYS A 463 -15.79 24.05 0.73
C LYS A 463 -15.20 23.65 -0.63
N GLN A 464 -14.71 24.62 -1.40
CA GLN A 464 -14.22 24.42 -2.76
C GLN A 464 -12.69 24.34 -2.83
N HIS A 465 -11.98 24.93 -1.88
CA HIS A 465 -10.53 25.14 -1.94
C HIS A 465 -9.87 24.65 -0.67
N SER A 466 -8.82 23.84 -0.81
CA SER A 466 -7.97 23.41 0.30
C SER A 466 -6.51 23.30 -0.11
N ILE A 467 -5.62 23.59 0.85
CA ILE A 467 -4.18 23.46 0.73
C ILE A 467 -3.70 22.39 1.70
N ASN A 468 -2.81 21.54 1.27
CA ASN A 468 -2.16 20.55 2.11
C ASN A 468 -0.64 20.70 2.02
N ILE A 469 0.02 20.74 3.17
CA ILE A 469 1.47 20.69 3.31
C ILE A 469 1.81 19.41 4.05
N ASN A 470 2.70 18.62 3.51
CA ASN A 470 3.22 17.41 4.14
C ASN A 470 4.74 17.43 4.16
N TYR A 471 5.31 17.18 5.33
CA TYR A 471 6.74 16.99 5.52
C TYR A 471 6.99 15.59 6.06
N MET A 472 7.97 14.89 5.52
CA MET A 472 8.40 13.59 5.99
C MET A 472 9.92 13.50 6.03
N LEU A 473 10.47 13.30 7.23
CA LEU A 473 11.85 12.93 7.48
C LEU A 473 11.95 11.42 7.68
N THR A 474 12.90 10.80 7.04
CA THR A 474 13.32 9.41 7.28
C THR A 474 14.83 9.42 7.52
N TYR A 475 15.27 9.05 8.71
CA TYR A 475 16.69 8.96 9.06
C TYR A 475 17.00 7.54 9.50
N LEU A 476 17.96 6.90 8.84
CA LEU A 476 18.37 5.52 9.04
C LEU A 476 19.88 5.48 9.25
N LYS A 477 20.30 4.75 10.29
CA LYS A 477 21.67 4.29 10.41
C LYS A 477 21.76 2.84 9.96
N ASN A 478 22.91 2.42 9.51
CA ASN A 478 23.19 1.05 9.09
C ASN A 478 24.50 0.61 9.70
N ASP A 479 24.41 -0.38 10.59
CA ASP A 479 25.54 -0.99 11.26
C ASP A 479 25.54 -2.49 10.93
N ARG A 480 26.67 -3.01 10.52
CA ARG A 480 26.85 -4.40 10.11
C ARG A 480 28.10 -5.00 10.74
N GLU A 481 27.95 -6.20 11.24
CA GLU A 481 29.03 -6.99 11.80
C GLU A 481 28.87 -8.47 11.42
N ASP A 482 29.97 -9.20 11.29
CA ASP A 482 29.96 -10.65 11.11
C ASP A 482 30.80 -11.33 12.18
N LYS A 483 30.24 -12.37 12.83
CA LYS A 483 30.87 -13.05 13.96
C LYS A 483 32.13 -13.85 13.56
N TYR A 484 32.16 -14.39 12.36
CA TYR A 484 33.18 -15.31 11.90
C TYR A 484 34.06 -14.74 10.80
N ASP A 485 33.54 -13.86 9.98
CA ASP A 485 34.25 -13.22 8.89
C ASP A 485 35.08 -12.04 9.42
N LYS A 486 36.36 -12.32 9.71
CA LYS A 486 37.30 -11.31 10.24
C LYS A 486 37.67 -10.22 9.23
N TYR A 487 37.41 -10.49 7.96
CA TYR A 487 37.64 -9.52 6.87
C TYR A 487 36.38 -8.71 6.54
N PHE A 488 35.28 -9.02 7.22
CA PHE A 488 34.07 -8.25 7.10
C PHE A 488 34.18 -7.00 7.97
N GLU A 489 34.51 -5.89 7.35
CA GLU A 489 34.57 -4.63 8.08
C GLU A 489 33.19 -4.13 8.48
N SER A 490 33.05 -3.79 9.74
CA SER A 490 31.85 -3.15 10.24
C SER A 490 31.70 -1.78 9.60
N SER A 491 30.51 -1.46 9.06
CA SER A 491 30.24 -0.17 8.49
C SER A 491 29.18 0.57 9.31
N GLU A 492 29.47 1.83 9.60
CA GLU A 492 28.52 2.76 10.20
C GLU A 492 28.14 3.83 9.18
N ASP A 493 27.06 3.60 8.43
CA ASP A 493 26.56 4.56 7.46
C ASP A 493 25.28 5.22 7.94
N ALA A 494 25.03 6.44 7.52
CA ALA A 494 23.78 7.13 7.78
C ALA A 494 23.11 7.61 6.48
N PHE A 495 21.81 7.49 6.42
CA PHE A 495 21.01 7.94 5.29
C PHE A 495 19.81 8.76 5.78
N GLY A 496 19.83 10.04 5.45
CA GLY A 496 18.74 10.99 5.69
C GLY A 496 17.94 11.25 4.42
N LYS A 497 16.61 11.32 4.54
CA LYS A 497 15.71 11.64 3.45
C LYS A 497 14.62 12.59 3.92
N HIS A 498 14.45 13.73 3.24
CA HIS A 498 13.42 14.71 3.48
C HIS A 498 12.51 14.79 2.25
N ILE A 499 11.21 14.74 2.47
CA ILE A 499 10.21 14.91 1.40
C ILE A 499 9.24 15.97 1.86
N ILE A 500 9.19 17.09 1.12
CA ILE A 500 8.22 18.16 1.34
C ILE A 500 7.22 18.12 0.19
N GLY A 501 5.94 18.07 0.49
CA GLY A 501 4.86 18.08 -0.50
C GLY A 501 3.88 19.20 -0.24
N LEU A 502 3.60 20.02 -1.24
CA LEU A 502 2.55 21.02 -1.25
C LEU A 502 1.50 20.61 -2.27
N SER A 503 0.23 20.64 -1.90
CA SER A 503 -0.86 20.39 -2.85
C SER A 503 -2.02 21.37 -2.64
N TYR A 504 -2.63 21.74 -3.75
CA TYR A 504 -3.84 22.55 -3.81
C TYR A 504 -4.96 21.76 -4.45
N THR A 505 -6.09 21.67 -3.77
CA THR A 505 -7.27 20.94 -4.25
C THR A 505 -8.41 21.91 -4.50
N GLN A 506 -9.05 21.80 -5.66
CA GLN A 506 -10.25 22.51 -6.05
C GLN A 506 -11.41 21.54 -6.23
N ASN A 507 -12.59 21.94 -5.78
CA ASN A 507 -13.84 21.21 -5.95
C ASN A 507 -14.90 22.18 -6.49
N LEU A 508 -15.00 22.28 -7.80
CA LEU A 508 -15.78 23.27 -8.53
C LEU A 508 -17.05 22.66 -9.14
N LEU A 509 -17.93 23.51 -9.67
CA LEU A 509 -19.16 23.12 -10.37
C LEU A 509 -20.03 22.16 -9.51
N ASN A 510 -20.22 22.48 -8.22
CA ASN A 510 -20.97 21.66 -7.28
C ASN A 510 -20.45 20.21 -7.19
N GLY A 511 -19.11 20.03 -7.28
CA GLY A 511 -18.46 18.72 -7.18
C GLY A 511 -18.34 17.96 -8.51
N LYS A 512 -18.78 18.53 -9.62
CA LYS A 512 -18.59 17.92 -10.95
C LYS A 512 -17.13 17.96 -11.39
N LEU A 513 -16.41 19.04 -11.06
CA LEU A 513 -14.99 19.21 -11.40
C LEU A 513 -14.15 19.18 -10.11
N ASN A 514 -13.22 18.25 -10.04
CA ASN A 514 -12.26 18.14 -8.96
C ASN A 514 -10.83 18.14 -9.52
N ASN A 515 -10.03 19.13 -9.11
CA ASN A 515 -8.64 19.30 -9.52
C ASN A 515 -7.73 19.15 -8.29
N ASN A 516 -6.56 18.58 -8.48
CA ASN A 516 -5.48 18.58 -7.50
C ASN A 516 -4.17 18.86 -8.22
N ILE A 517 -3.47 19.90 -7.81
CA ILE A 517 -2.16 20.30 -8.32
C ILE A 517 -1.18 20.16 -7.17
N PHE A 518 0.01 19.62 -7.41
CA PHE A 518 1.00 19.44 -6.36
C PHE A 518 2.44 19.53 -6.86
N ILE A 519 3.30 19.87 -5.92
CA ILE A 519 4.75 19.85 -6.07
C ILE A 519 5.36 19.10 -4.88
N LYS A 520 6.46 18.40 -5.12
CA LYS A 520 7.22 17.66 -4.11
C LYS A 520 8.70 17.98 -4.27
N ASP A 521 9.35 18.23 -3.15
CA ASP A 521 10.80 18.37 -3.06
C ASP A 521 11.36 17.12 -2.38
N TYR A 522 12.43 16.56 -2.94
CA TYR A 522 13.09 15.34 -2.49
C TYR A 522 14.56 15.62 -2.23
N TYR A 523 14.91 15.75 -0.97
CA TYR A 523 16.29 15.89 -0.55
C TYR A 523 16.77 14.62 0.13
N SER A 524 17.97 14.15 -0.21
CA SER A 524 18.63 13.07 0.51
C SER A 524 20.10 13.34 0.77
N GLN A 525 20.56 12.81 1.90
CA GLN A 525 21.96 12.85 2.32
C GLN A 525 22.39 11.45 2.73
N LEU A 526 23.46 10.98 2.11
CA LEU A 526 24.16 9.74 2.46
C LEU A 526 25.50 10.12 3.06
N GLU A 527 25.77 9.65 4.26
CA GLU A 527 27.06 9.74 4.94
C GLU A 527 27.65 8.35 5.05
N VAL A 528 28.82 8.15 4.44
CA VAL A 528 29.60 6.92 4.51
C VAL A 528 30.81 7.20 5.39
N LYS A 529 30.91 6.52 6.53
CA LYS A 529 31.98 6.75 7.50
C LYS A 529 33.18 5.86 7.31
N GLN A 530 32.94 4.61 6.92
CA GLN A 530 34.01 3.65 6.67
C GLN A 530 33.51 2.51 5.81
N MET A 531 34.16 2.26 4.69
CA MET A 531 33.92 1.10 3.87
C MET A 531 35.16 0.79 3.08
N ASP A 532 35.80 -0.35 3.38
CA ASP A 532 36.91 -0.88 2.58
C ASP A 532 36.33 -1.44 1.26
N LEU A 533 36.62 -0.71 0.17
CA LEU A 533 36.29 -1.11 -1.21
C LEU A 533 37.45 -1.77 -1.91
N TYR A 534 38.63 -1.93 -1.27
CA TYR A 534 39.83 -2.42 -1.87
C TYR A 534 39.65 -3.75 -2.63
N TRP A 535 38.89 -4.68 -2.05
CA TRP A 535 38.57 -5.97 -2.65
C TRP A 535 37.61 -5.91 -3.84
N ILE A 536 36.93 -4.79 -4.03
CA ILE A 536 35.86 -4.63 -5.02
C ILE A 536 36.34 -3.78 -6.20
N THR A 537 37.06 -2.70 -5.92
CA THR A 537 37.41 -1.68 -6.93
C THR A 537 38.88 -1.48 -7.08
N GLY A 538 39.73 -2.09 -6.22
CA GLY A 538 41.17 -1.83 -6.21
C GLY A 538 41.56 -0.40 -5.78
N SER A 539 40.59 0.35 -5.21
CA SER A 539 40.77 1.74 -4.77
C SER A 539 40.44 1.89 -3.30
N ASP A 540 41.10 2.85 -2.65
CA ASP A 540 41.02 3.17 -1.23
C ASP A 540 39.63 3.50 -0.72
N GLU A 541 39.48 3.50 0.60
CA GLU A 541 38.26 3.85 1.37
C GLU A 541 37.51 5.05 0.78
N LYS A 542 36.22 4.88 0.52
CA LYS A 542 35.35 5.99 0.19
C LYS A 542 34.62 6.48 1.45
N THR A 543 35.14 7.54 2.03
CA THR A 543 34.45 8.29 3.09
C THR A 543 33.91 9.57 2.49
N GLY A 544 32.75 10.03 2.97
CA GLY A 544 32.22 11.31 2.56
C GLY A 544 30.71 11.44 2.63
N THR A 545 30.24 12.61 2.31
CA THR A 545 28.81 12.94 2.27
C THR A 545 28.38 13.21 0.84
N THR A 546 27.36 12.51 0.40
CA THR A 546 26.70 12.74 -0.91
C THR A 546 25.29 13.27 -0.69
N THR A 547 24.93 14.36 -1.34
CA THR A 547 23.60 14.96 -1.27
C THR A 547 22.96 14.96 -2.65
N THR A 548 21.63 14.78 -2.69
CA THR A 548 20.84 14.94 -3.91
C THR A 548 19.59 15.77 -3.61
N ASN A 549 19.21 16.59 -4.58
CA ASN A 549 17.95 17.35 -4.52
C ASN A 549 17.22 17.24 -5.85
N ASN A 550 15.92 16.91 -5.79
CA ASN A 550 15.09 16.67 -6.96
C ASN A 550 13.67 17.19 -6.72
N ILE A 551 13.01 17.62 -7.80
CA ILE A 551 11.64 18.13 -7.76
C ILE A 551 10.72 17.21 -8.56
N GLY A 552 9.60 16.84 -7.97
CA GLY A 552 8.48 16.19 -8.65
C GLY A 552 7.27 17.09 -8.64
N TYR A 553 6.42 16.97 -9.63
CA TYR A 553 5.19 17.75 -9.72
C TYR A 553 4.11 16.98 -10.45
N GLY A 554 2.86 17.35 -10.22
CA GLY A 554 1.76 16.65 -10.85
C GLY A 554 0.43 17.36 -10.75
N LEU A 555 -0.49 16.84 -11.55
CA LEU A 555 -1.85 17.32 -11.70
C LEU A 555 -2.80 16.13 -11.80
N GLY A 556 -3.92 16.19 -11.13
CA GLY A 556 -5.05 15.29 -11.33
C GLY A 556 -6.33 16.08 -11.54
N THR A 557 -7.14 15.66 -12.51
CA THR A 557 -8.44 16.24 -12.79
C THR A 557 -9.48 15.15 -12.94
N LYS A 558 -10.63 15.35 -12.34
CA LYS A 558 -11.83 14.53 -12.57
C LYS A 558 -12.98 15.43 -12.97
N TYR A 559 -13.63 15.08 -14.05
CA TYR A 559 -14.83 15.76 -14.52
C TYR A 559 -16.01 14.78 -14.68
N LYS A 560 -17.15 15.10 -14.07
CA LYS A 560 -18.40 14.35 -14.21
C LYS A 560 -19.15 14.85 -15.42
N LEU A 561 -19.14 14.06 -16.51
CA LEU A 561 -19.79 14.35 -17.78
C LEU A 561 -21.30 14.14 -17.69
N ALA A 562 -21.72 13.01 -17.13
CA ALA A 562 -23.11 12.63 -16.88
C ALA A 562 -23.24 11.98 -15.49
N GLU A 563 -24.45 11.65 -15.06
CA GLU A 563 -24.66 10.98 -13.76
C GLU A 563 -23.93 9.63 -13.72
N GLU A 564 -23.89 8.92 -14.83
CA GLU A 564 -23.30 7.59 -14.99
C GLU A 564 -21.88 7.62 -15.56
N LEU A 565 -21.33 8.79 -15.94
CA LEU A 565 -20.05 8.87 -16.63
C LEU A 565 -19.16 9.98 -16.08
N SER A 566 -17.98 9.62 -15.67
CA SER A 566 -16.91 10.54 -15.28
C SER A 566 -15.61 10.20 -15.99
N ILE A 567 -14.83 11.23 -16.32
CA ILE A 567 -13.47 11.13 -16.85
C ILE A 567 -12.48 11.59 -15.80
N LYS A 568 -11.34 10.92 -15.73
CA LYS A 568 -10.16 11.32 -14.93
C LYS A 568 -8.95 11.44 -15.82
N THR A 569 -8.14 12.43 -15.56
CA THR A 569 -6.81 12.54 -16.17
C THR A 569 -5.83 12.91 -15.09
N SER A 570 -4.68 12.25 -15.04
CA SER A 570 -3.64 12.62 -14.10
C SER A 570 -2.25 12.44 -14.70
N TYR A 571 -1.35 13.37 -14.34
CA TYR A 571 0.05 13.37 -14.72
C TYR A 571 0.92 13.61 -13.49
N GLU A 572 2.06 12.92 -13.41
CA GLU A 572 3.11 13.19 -12.42
C GLU A 572 4.48 12.96 -13.05
N HIS A 573 5.35 13.96 -12.92
CA HIS A 573 6.78 13.75 -12.95
C HIS A 573 7.20 13.32 -11.54
N SER A 574 7.45 12.04 -11.37
CA SER A 574 7.78 11.43 -10.08
C SER A 574 9.27 11.12 -9.98
N VAL A 575 9.78 11.19 -8.76
CA VAL A 575 11.18 10.86 -8.44
C VAL A 575 11.23 9.79 -7.36
N ARG A 576 12.15 8.85 -7.49
CA ARG A 576 12.48 7.86 -6.48
C ARG A 576 13.95 7.98 -6.07
N LEU A 577 14.16 8.25 -4.81
CA LEU A 577 15.49 8.24 -4.24
C LEU A 577 15.98 6.81 -4.06
N PRO A 578 17.27 6.50 -4.31
CA PRO A 578 17.85 5.21 -4.02
C PRO A 578 17.61 4.82 -2.55
N ARG A 579 17.48 3.53 -2.27
CA ARG A 579 17.38 3.02 -0.90
C ARG A 579 18.76 2.75 -0.33
N SER A 580 18.88 2.76 0.99
CA SER A 580 20.13 2.42 1.67
C SER A 580 20.71 1.07 1.23
N ARG A 581 19.86 0.06 0.99
CA ARG A 581 20.32 -1.25 0.49
C ARG A 581 20.90 -1.19 -0.94
N GLU A 582 20.37 -0.31 -1.78
CA GLU A 582 20.85 -0.12 -3.15
C GLU A 582 22.19 0.60 -3.15
N LEU A 583 22.32 1.63 -2.29
CA LEU A 583 23.57 2.41 -2.14
C LEU A 583 24.65 1.62 -1.40
N LEU A 584 24.28 0.94 -0.29
CA LEU A 584 25.20 0.35 0.66
C LEU A 584 25.38 -1.18 0.49
N GLY A 585 24.61 -1.79 -0.44
CA GLY A 585 24.60 -3.23 -0.64
C GLY A 585 24.02 -4.03 0.54
N ASN A 586 24.30 -5.33 0.58
CA ASN A 586 23.89 -6.24 1.66
C ASN A 586 25.06 -6.77 2.47
N GLY A 587 26.30 -6.39 2.11
CA GLY A 587 27.51 -6.85 2.78
C GLY A 587 27.92 -8.29 2.45
N ALA A 588 27.24 -8.99 1.53
CA ALA A 588 27.54 -10.37 1.16
C ALA A 588 27.68 -10.53 -0.35
N THR A 589 26.56 -10.55 -1.05
CA THR A 589 26.49 -10.82 -2.49
C THR A 589 26.09 -9.59 -3.33
N VAL A 590 25.69 -8.49 -2.67
CA VAL A 590 25.34 -7.24 -3.31
C VAL A 590 26.30 -6.15 -2.87
N TYR A 591 27.09 -5.66 -3.79
CA TYR A 591 28.06 -4.59 -3.56
C TYR A 591 27.40 -3.22 -3.45
N PRO A 592 28.02 -2.28 -2.73
CA PRO A 592 27.58 -0.89 -2.67
C PRO A 592 27.79 -0.17 -4.01
N ASN A 593 26.90 0.75 -4.33
CA ASN A 593 27.05 1.73 -5.40
C ASN A 593 26.61 3.11 -4.92
N PHE A 594 27.55 3.93 -4.55
CA PHE A 594 27.33 5.30 -4.06
C PHE A 594 27.04 6.30 -5.18
N ASN A 595 27.25 5.91 -6.44
CA ASN A 595 27.05 6.77 -7.62
C ASN A 595 25.62 6.66 -8.19
N LEU A 596 24.75 5.89 -7.54
CA LEU A 596 23.37 5.75 -8.00
C LEU A 596 22.65 7.09 -8.04
N LYS A 597 22.10 7.41 -9.20
CA LYS A 597 21.25 8.57 -9.44
C LYS A 597 19.82 8.25 -9.01
N PRO A 598 19.03 9.24 -8.55
CA PRO A 598 17.60 9.08 -8.39
C PRO A 598 16.94 8.69 -9.71
N GLU A 599 16.00 7.74 -9.63
CA GLU A 599 15.13 7.40 -10.76
C GLU A 599 14.06 8.47 -10.96
N SER A 600 13.64 8.69 -12.19
CA SER A 600 12.49 9.54 -12.50
C SER A 600 11.51 8.83 -13.43
N SER A 601 10.25 9.23 -13.39
CA SER A 601 9.22 8.70 -14.30
C SER A 601 8.16 9.74 -14.62
N ASP A 602 7.85 9.87 -15.89
CA ASP A 602 6.70 10.62 -16.39
C ASP A 602 5.51 9.68 -16.51
N ASN A 603 4.48 9.93 -15.70
CA ASN A 603 3.31 9.06 -15.55
C ASN A 603 2.04 9.79 -16.01
N LEU A 604 1.40 9.30 -17.07
CA LEU A 604 0.11 9.77 -17.55
C LEU A 604 -0.96 8.70 -17.36
N ASN A 605 -2.13 9.07 -16.86
CA ASN A 605 -3.32 8.21 -16.80
C ASN A 605 -4.51 8.94 -17.40
N ILE A 606 -5.34 8.22 -18.14
CA ILE A 606 -6.65 8.67 -18.64
C ILE A 606 -7.65 7.56 -18.34
N GLY A 607 -8.66 7.84 -17.53
CA GLY A 607 -9.63 6.86 -17.07
C GLY A 607 -11.07 7.31 -17.26
N LEU A 608 -11.94 6.36 -17.54
CA LEU A 608 -13.39 6.50 -17.55
C LEU A 608 -13.97 5.62 -16.44
N PHE A 609 -14.95 6.13 -15.73
CA PHE A 609 -15.64 5.35 -14.72
C PHE A 609 -17.07 5.85 -14.52
N GLY A 610 -17.90 4.97 -14.05
CA GLY A 610 -19.28 5.30 -13.78
C GLY A 610 -20.08 4.20 -13.11
N ASP A 611 -21.33 4.53 -12.86
CA ASP A 611 -22.30 3.71 -12.14
C ASP A 611 -23.62 3.76 -12.87
N ILE A 612 -24.07 2.61 -13.37
CA ILE A 612 -25.33 2.46 -14.10
C ILE A 612 -26.31 1.71 -13.21
N LYS A 613 -27.42 2.32 -12.87
CA LYS A 613 -28.57 1.62 -12.28
C LYS A 613 -29.41 1.03 -13.41
N ILE A 614 -29.30 -0.29 -13.61
CA ILE A 614 -30.05 -0.99 -14.66
C ILE A 614 -31.53 -1.12 -14.25
N ALA A 615 -31.78 -1.41 -12.95
CA ALA A 615 -33.09 -1.50 -12.33
C ALA A 615 -32.95 -1.26 -10.82
N GLU A 616 -34.07 -1.27 -10.05
CA GLU A 616 -34.04 -1.01 -8.60
C GLU A 616 -33.04 -1.86 -7.81
N ARG A 617 -32.83 -3.12 -8.21
CA ARG A 617 -31.95 -4.09 -7.56
C ARG A 617 -30.69 -4.42 -8.33
N HIS A 618 -30.48 -3.81 -9.50
CA HIS A 618 -29.38 -4.12 -10.40
C HIS A 618 -28.48 -2.91 -10.60
N ALA A 619 -27.25 -2.99 -10.22
CA ALA A 619 -26.26 -1.95 -10.43
C ALA A 619 -25.02 -2.48 -11.16
N LEU A 620 -24.51 -1.72 -12.09
CA LEU A 620 -23.27 -1.99 -12.80
C LEU A 620 -22.29 -0.84 -12.54
N ASN A 621 -21.13 -1.17 -12.02
CA ASN A 621 -20.02 -0.24 -11.87
C ASN A 621 -18.95 -0.60 -12.88
N TYR A 622 -18.41 0.38 -13.57
CA TYR A 622 -17.33 0.16 -14.53
C TYR A 622 -16.21 1.17 -14.34
N GLU A 623 -15.02 0.73 -14.60
CA GLU A 623 -13.82 1.57 -14.62
C GLU A 623 -12.87 1.05 -15.69
N THR A 624 -12.34 1.94 -16.53
CA THR A 624 -11.24 1.64 -17.43
C THR A 624 -10.19 2.73 -17.32
N ASN A 625 -8.93 2.36 -17.45
CA ASN A 625 -7.82 3.30 -17.37
C ASN A 625 -6.74 2.94 -18.40
N PHE A 626 -6.40 3.89 -19.24
CA PHE A 626 -5.22 3.86 -20.10
C PHE A 626 -4.08 4.59 -19.42
N PHE A 627 -2.87 4.06 -19.52
CA PHE A 627 -1.69 4.66 -18.90
C PHE A 627 -0.44 4.56 -19.77
N VAL A 628 0.42 5.58 -19.60
CA VAL A 628 1.77 5.63 -20.17
C VAL A 628 2.75 5.98 -19.07
N ARG A 629 3.89 5.29 -19.03
CA ARG A 629 4.99 5.51 -18.11
C ARG A 629 6.29 5.58 -18.90
N LYS A 630 7.15 6.53 -18.56
CA LYS A 630 8.48 6.62 -19.11
C LYS A 630 9.46 6.80 -17.96
N ALA A 631 10.05 5.68 -17.51
CA ALA A 631 11.03 5.68 -16.43
C ALA A 631 12.44 5.85 -17.00
N LYS A 632 13.26 6.66 -16.30
CA LYS A 632 14.67 6.91 -16.62
C LYS A 632 15.52 6.61 -15.40
N ASP A 633 16.79 6.32 -15.64
CA ASP A 633 17.78 5.99 -14.60
C ASP A 633 17.30 4.84 -13.70
N TYR A 634 16.63 3.84 -14.30
CA TYR A 634 15.99 2.75 -13.57
C TYR A 634 17.03 1.88 -12.88
N ILE A 635 16.93 1.79 -11.54
CA ILE A 635 17.89 1.05 -10.71
C ILE A 635 17.55 -0.43 -10.73
N ARG A 636 18.50 -1.24 -11.20
CA ARG A 636 18.39 -2.69 -11.27
C ARG A 636 19.57 -3.36 -10.57
N LEU A 637 19.33 -4.56 -10.06
CA LEU A 637 20.40 -5.45 -9.63
C LEU A 637 21.05 -6.09 -10.87
N VAL A 638 22.32 -5.81 -11.10
CA VAL A 638 23.13 -6.36 -12.18
C VAL A 638 24.05 -7.41 -11.59
N ILE A 639 24.10 -8.57 -12.23
CA ILE A 639 25.03 -9.62 -11.82
C ILE A 639 26.41 -9.23 -12.38
N ALA A 640 27.38 -9.07 -11.48
CA ALA A 640 28.77 -8.83 -11.90
C ALA A 640 29.32 -10.04 -12.65
N GLN A 641 30.31 -9.83 -13.48
CA GLN A 641 30.99 -10.90 -14.25
C GLN A 641 31.63 -11.97 -13.35
N THR A 642 31.86 -11.65 -12.09
CA THR A 642 32.41 -12.57 -11.08
C THR A 642 31.26 -13.35 -10.44
N GLU A 643 31.37 -14.66 -10.39
CA GLU A 643 30.32 -15.57 -9.84
C GLU A 643 29.77 -15.15 -8.46
N GLY A 644 28.48 -15.04 -8.39
CA GLY A 644 27.73 -14.82 -7.14
C GLY A 644 27.69 -13.38 -6.63
N LEU A 645 28.29 -12.45 -7.34
CA LEU A 645 28.31 -11.04 -6.95
C LEU A 645 27.37 -10.21 -7.82
N SER A 646 26.72 -9.23 -7.22
CA SER A 646 25.80 -8.33 -7.91
C SER A 646 25.92 -6.90 -7.36
N GLN A 647 25.51 -5.93 -8.15
CA GLN A 647 25.50 -4.52 -7.78
C GLN A 647 24.26 -3.85 -8.33
N TYR A 648 23.70 -2.90 -7.62
CA TYR A 648 22.66 -2.05 -8.17
C TYR A 648 23.27 -0.98 -9.07
N ASP A 649 22.67 -0.76 -10.24
CA ASP A 649 23.10 0.25 -11.17
C ASP A 649 21.93 0.91 -11.91
N ASN A 650 22.12 2.15 -12.42
CA ASN A 650 21.17 2.86 -13.25
C ASN A 650 21.30 2.38 -14.70
N VAL A 651 20.63 1.30 -15.05
CA VAL A 651 20.96 0.52 -16.27
C VAL A 651 20.14 0.91 -17.48
N SER A 652 18.96 1.52 -17.34
CA SER A 652 18.12 1.71 -18.53
C SER A 652 16.94 2.64 -18.32
N SER A 653 16.39 3.11 -19.42
CA SER A 653 15.03 3.63 -19.48
C SER A 653 14.04 2.49 -19.75
N VAL A 654 12.83 2.60 -19.23
CA VAL A 654 11.73 1.66 -19.44
C VAL A 654 10.50 2.43 -19.90
N ASN A 655 9.93 2.01 -21.03
CA ASN A 655 8.69 2.54 -21.56
C ASN A 655 7.57 1.54 -21.30
N ILE A 656 6.51 1.99 -20.66
CA ILE A 656 5.34 1.17 -20.32
C ILE A 656 4.11 1.86 -20.84
N LYS A 657 3.26 1.13 -21.56
CA LYS A 657 1.92 1.54 -21.92
C LYS A 657 0.96 0.39 -21.65
N GLY A 658 -0.25 0.70 -21.28
CA GLY A 658 -1.21 -0.35 -21.02
C GLY A 658 -2.62 0.16 -20.80
N ILE A 659 -3.51 -0.80 -20.71
CA ILE A 659 -4.92 -0.60 -20.42
C ILE A 659 -5.38 -1.57 -19.37
N GLU A 660 -6.21 -1.11 -18.46
CA GLU A 660 -6.87 -1.92 -17.47
C GLU A 660 -8.35 -1.61 -17.38
N GLY A 661 -9.16 -2.60 -17.04
CA GLY A 661 -10.59 -2.43 -16.87
C GLY A 661 -11.12 -3.27 -15.71
N GLU A 662 -12.18 -2.78 -15.08
CA GLU A 662 -12.91 -3.47 -14.02
C GLU A 662 -14.42 -3.27 -14.21
N LEU A 663 -15.18 -4.35 -14.12
CA LEU A 663 -16.63 -4.35 -14.11
C LEU A 663 -17.10 -4.99 -12.80
N THR A 664 -18.04 -4.37 -12.12
CA THR A 664 -18.67 -4.93 -10.92
C THR A 664 -20.19 -4.86 -11.10
N TYR A 665 -20.82 -6.01 -11.14
CA TYR A 665 -22.27 -6.15 -11.15
C TYR A 665 -22.77 -6.55 -9.77
N ASP A 666 -23.72 -5.79 -9.25
CA ASP A 666 -24.37 -6.03 -7.97
C ASP A 666 -25.86 -6.31 -8.19
N TYR A 667 -26.34 -7.44 -7.68
CA TYR A 667 -27.76 -7.75 -7.58
C TYR A 667 -28.18 -7.77 -6.12
N ASP A 668 -28.77 -6.66 -5.70
CA ASP A 668 -29.16 -6.41 -4.30
C ASP A 668 -27.98 -6.72 -3.35
N ASP A 669 -28.25 -7.22 -2.17
CA ASP A 669 -27.26 -7.73 -1.23
C ASP A 669 -26.93 -9.23 -1.46
N PHE A 670 -27.49 -9.86 -2.50
CA PHE A 670 -27.40 -11.30 -2.71
C PHE A 670 -26.19 -11.71 -3.55
N LEU A 671 -25.94 -11.04 -4.66
CA LEU A 671 -24.92 -11.42 -5.64
C LEU A 671 -24.07 -10.23 -6.03
N GLN A 672 -22.76 -10.41 -6.00
CA GLN A 672 -21.78 -9.53 -6.63
C GLN A 672 -20.89 -10.34 -7.54
N ILE A 673 -20.74 -9.88 -8.78
CA ILE A 673 -19.75 -10.39 -9.74
C ILE A 673 -18.79 -9.25 -10.05
N LYS A 674 -17.50 -9.49 -9.89
CA LYS A 674 -16.45 -8.54 -10.23
C LYS A 674 -15.49 -9.20 -11.21
N ALA A 675 -15.24 -8.56 -12.34
CA ALA A 675 -14.28 -9.01 -13.34
C ALA A 675 -13.31 -7.87 -13.66
N ASN A 676 -12.03 -8.17 -13.74
CA ASN A 676 -11.02 -7.21 -14.20
C ASN A 676 -9.98 -7.87 -15.08
N ALA A 677 -9.38 -7.05 -15.95
CA ALA A 677 -8.29 -7.46 -16.82
C ALA A 677 -7.29 -6.32 -16.98
N SER A 678 -6.02 -6.68 -17.21
CA SER A 678 -4.92 -5.75 -17.44
C SER A 678 -4.04 -6.26 -18.57
N TYR A 679 -3.69 -5.36 -19.47
CA TYR A 679 -2.70 -5.55 -20.53
C TYR A 679 -1.60 -4.51 -20.39
N LEU A 680 -0.36 -4.95 -20.43
CA LEU A 680 0.84 -4.12 -20.31
C LEU A 680 1.82 -4.42 -21.44
N ASP A 681 2.36 -3.37 -22.04
CA ASP A 681 3.51 -3.45 -22.93
C ASP A 681 4.67 -2.69 -22.29
N GLU A 682 5.57 -3.43 -21.65
CA GLU A 682 6.73 -2.94 -20.91
C GLU A 682 7.99 -3.25 -21.69
N ARG A 683 8.68 -2.22 -22.21
CA ARG A 683 9.83 -2.38 -23.10
C ARG A 683 11.04 -1.59 -22.65
N SER A 684 12.25 -2.12 -22.95
CA SER A 684 13.49 -1.37 -22.82
C SER A 684 13.47 -0.13 -23.71
N GLY A 685 13.76 1.02 -23.13
CA GLY A 685 13.75 2.32 -23.81
C GLY A 685 15.14 2.86 -24.16
N THR A 686 16.21 2.20 -23.73
CA THR A 686 17.59 2.61 -23.96
C THR A 686 18.02 2.24 -25.36
N LYS A 687 18.36 3.21 -26.20
CA LYS A 687 18.78 2.99 -27.60
C LYS A 687 20.27 2.76 -27.75
N TYR A 688 21.08 3.43 -26.94
CA TYR A 688 22.54 3.41 -27.02
C TYR A 688 23.09 3.18 -25.60
N GLN A 689 24.19 2.45 -25.54
CA GLN A 689 25.04 2.28 -24.36
C GLN A 689 25.82 3.57 -24.08
N GLU A 690 26.48 3.69 -22.94
CA GLU A 690 27.29 4.86 -22.59
C GLU A 690 28.46 5.07 -23.56
N ASP A 691 29.00 4.00 -24.16
CA ASP A 691 30.03 4.04 -25.18
C ASP A 691 29.52 4.39 -26.61
N GLY A 692 28.24 4.72 -26.74
CA GLY A 692 27.57 5.09 -27.99
C GLY A 692 27.17 3.92 -28.89
N LYS A 693 27.43 2.66 -28.50
CA LYS A 693 26.99 1.49 -29.26
C LYS A 693 25.49 1.27 -29.13
N PRO A 694 24.82 0.70 -30.14
CA PRO A 694 23.42 0.33 -30.04
C PRO A 694 23.19 -0.65 -28.89
N GLU A 695 22.17 -0.36 -28.06
CA GLU A 695 21.74 -1.27 -26.99
C GLU A 695 20.92 -2.41 -27.59
N ILE A 696 21.43 -3.62 -27.49
CA ILE A 696 20.83 -4.81 -28.07
C ILE A 696 19.46 -5.17 -27.45
N THR A 697 19.17 -4.70 -26.24
CA THR A 697 17.87 -4.89 -25.56
C THR A 697 16.82 -3.87 -25.97
N TYR A 698 17.20 -2.85 -26.78
CA TYR A 698 16.27 -1.78 -27.16
C TYR A 698 14.98 -2.31 -27.76
N ASN A 699 13.87 -1.79 -27.28
CA ASN A 699 12.48 -2.15 -27.69
C ASN A 699 12.08 -3.62 -27.45
N ASN A 700 12.93 -4.42 -26.80
CA ASN A 700 12.56 -5.75 -26.34
C ASN A 700 11.68 -5.65 -25.10
N ARG A 701 10.70 -6.58 -24.98
CA ARG A 701 9.86 -6.71 -23.79
C ARG A 701 10.71 -7.05 -22.57
N MET A 702 10.43 -6.40 -21.46
CA MET A 702 11.13 -6.65 -20.20
C MET A 702 10.95 -8.10 -19.74
N PRO A 703 12.05 -8.80 -19.38
CA PRO A 703 12.00 -10.21 -19.01
C PRO A 703 11.35 -10.42 -17.66
N ASN A 704 10.83 -11.62 -17.45
CA ASN A 704 10.22 -12.08 -16.20
C ASN A 704 9.09 -11.14 -15.71
N ARG A 705 8.21 -10.70 -16.63
CA ARG A 705 7.08 -9.80 -16.38
C ARG A 705 5.80 -10.34 -17.02
N PRO A 706 4.75 -10.62 -16.24
CA PRO A 706 3.42 -10.92 -16.79
C PRO A 706 2.86 -9.68 -17.49
N TRP A 707 2.36 -9.85 -18.70
CA TRP A 707 1.85 -8.76 -19.54
C TRP A 707 0.34 -8.79 -19.79
N ILE A 708 -0.32 -9.94 -19.55
CA ILE A 708 -1.78 -10.06 -19.48
C ILE A 708 -2.14 -10.83 -18.22
N TYR A 709 -3.05 -10.30 -17.44
CA TYR A 709 -3.64 -11.01 -16.32
C TYR A 709 -5.05 -10.49 -16.03
N SER A 710 -5.89 -11.38 -15.50
CA SER A 710 -7.28 -11.08 -15.18
C SER A 710 -7.74 -11.80 -13.92
N ASN A 711 -8.78 -11.26 -13.28
CA ASN A 711 -9.42 -11.88 -12.13
C ASN A 711 -10.94 -11.80 -12.29
N ILE A 712 -11.63 -12.85 -11.82
CA ILE A 712 -13.10 -12.91 -11.70
C ILE A 712 -13.41 -13.29 -10.26
N GLU A 713 -14.25 -12.52 -9.59
CA GLU A 713 -14.72 -12.79 -8.25
C GLU A 713 -16.25 -12.91 -8.25
N LEU A 714 -16.76 -13.99 -7.71
CA LEU A 714 -18.17 -14.24 -7.47
C LEU A 714 -18.41 -14.25 -5.96
N ASN A 715 -19.29 -13.41 -5.47
CA ASN A 715 -19.69 -13.36 -4.07
C ASN A 715 -21.21 -13.54 -3.96
N LEU A 716 -21.64 -14.57 -3.25
CA LEU A 716 -23.02 -14.81 -2.89
C LEU A 716 -23.20 -14.59 -1.39
N GLN A 717 -24.26 -13.90 -0.99
CA GLN A 717 -24.56 -13.64 0.41
C GLN A 717 -26.04 -13.84 0.69
N LYS A 718 -26.36 -14.58 1.74
CA LYS A 718 -27.74 -14.73 2.24
C LYS A 718 -27.77 -14.43 3.73
N ARG A 719 -28.67 -13.53 4.12
CA ARG A 719 -28.92 -13.18 5.53
C ARG A 719 -30.16 -13.91 6.06
N ASN A 720 -30.24 -14.01 7.38
CA ASN A 720 -31.36 -14.64 8.10
C ASN A 720 -31.65 -16.04 7.59
N LEU A 721 -30.58 -16.86 7.50
CA LEU A 721 -30.64 -18.23 7.01
C LEU A 721 -31.59 -19.06 7.88
N PHE A 722 -32.46 -19.86 7.25
CA PHE A 722 -33.51 -20.67 7.92
C PHE A 722 -34.39 -19.88 8.89
N GLY A 723 -34.68 -18.60 8.59
CA GLY A 723 -35.51 -17.73 9.44
C GLY A 723 -34.84 -17.24 10.72
N LYS A 724 -33.61 -17.67 11.04
CA LYS A 724 -32.84 -17.22 12.21
C LYS A 724 -32.27 -15.83 11.98
N LYS A 725 -32.83 -14.81 12.67
CA LYS A 725 -32.33 -13.43 12.61
C LYS A 725 -30.88 -13.36 13.06
N GLY A 726 -30.09 -12.48 12.38
CA GLY A 726 -28.69 -12.23 12.72
C GLY A 726 -27.70 -13.31 12.24
N THR A 727 -28.15 -14.23 11.38
CA THR A 727 -27.27 -15.19 10.68
C THR A 727 -26.92 -14.68 9.29
N GLN A 728 -25.75 -15.03 8.79
CA GLN A 728 -25.28 -14.71 7.46
C GLN A 728 -24.42 -15.84 6.88
N LEU A 729 -24.78 -16.30 5.70
CA LEU A 729 -23.96 -17.21 4.91
C LEU A 729 -23.35 -16.43 3.75
N ARG A 730 -22.06 -16.60 3.51
CA ARG A 730 -21.36 -16.08 2.34
C ARG A 730 -20.61 -17.19 1.65
N PHE A 731 -20.71 -17.22 0.34
CA PHE A 731 -19.88 -18.03 -0.53
C PHE A 731 -19.11 -17.08 -1.44
N GLY A 732 -17.80 -17.30 -1.56
CA GLY A 732 -16.92 -16.58 -2.47
C GLY A 732 -16.19 -17.56 -3.36
N TYR A 733 -16.07 -17.24 -4.63
CA TYR A 733 -15.23 -17.93 -5.59
C TYR A 733 -14.39 -16.89 -6.30
N ASP A 734 -13.10 -17.14 -6.45
CA ASP A 734 -12.21 -16.29 -7.24
C ASP A 734 -11.40 -17.13 -8.23
N PHE A 735 -11.28 -16.60 -9.42
CA PHE A 735 -10.49 -17.15 -10.51
C PHE A 735 -9.46 -16.11 -10.96
N GLN A 736 -8.22 -16.54 -11.13
CA GLN A 736 -7.12 -15.73 -11.64
C GLN A 736 -6.52 -16.38 -12.87
N TYR A 737 -6.36 -15.59 -13.92
CA TYR A 737 -5.60 -15.92 -15.12
C TYR A 737 -4.34 -15.11 -15.22
N VAL A 738 -3.21 -15.75 -15.53
CA VAL A 738 -1.93 -15.10 -15.88
C VAL A 738 -1.44 -15.68 -17.18
N HIS A 739 -1.22 -14.86 -18.19
CA HIS A 739 -0.69 -15.29 -19.47
C HIS A 739 0.79 -15.63 -19.35
N TRP A 740 1.27 -16.55 -20.17
CA TRP A 740 2.67 -16.98 -20.19
C TRP A 740 3.62 -15.81 -20.51
N PHE A 741 4.86 -15.88 -20.06
CA PHE A 741 5.89 -14.88 -20.33
C PHE A 741 7.29 -15.48 -20.27
N TYR A 742 8.25 -14.81 -20.94
CA TYR A 742 9.65 -15.24 -20.94
C TYR A 742 10.37 -14.88 -19.64
N LEU A 743 11.27 -15.76 -19.22
CA LEU A 743 12.21 -15.49 -18.13
C LEU A 743 13.32 -14.52 -18.56
N THR A 744 13.78 -14.65 -19.81
CA THR A 744 14.86 -13.87 -20.40
C THR A 744 14.31 -12.88 -21.46
N TRP A 745 15.17 -12.06 -22.02
CA TRP A 745 14.79 -11.10 -23.05
C TRP A 745 14.13 -11.77 -24.28
N GLU A 746 13.10 -11.14 -24.81
CA GLU A 746 12.36 -11.63 -25.98
C GLU A 746 13.23 -11.82 -27.21
N GLY A 747 14.20 -10.91 -27.46
CA GLY A 747 15.07 -10.92 -28.61
C GLY A 747 16.31 -11.81 -28.51
N PHE A 748 16.61 -12.47 -27.37
CA PHE A 748 17.84 -13.23 -27.17
C PHE A 748 17.61 -14.73 -27.10
N GLY A 749 18.54 -15.48 -27.70
CA GLY A 749 18.55 -16.94 -27.67
C GLY A 749 17.57 -17.58 -28.64
N ALA A 750 17.75 -18.88 -28.88
CA ALA A 750 16.84 -19.63 -29.74
C ALA A 750 15.48 -19.81 -29.08
N LEU A 751 14.38 -19.66 -29.84
CA LEU A 751 13.02 -19.80 -29.33
C LEU A 751 12.75 -21.13 -28.62
N LYS A 752 13.37 -22.22 -29.08
CA LYS A 752 13.20 -23.56 -28.51
C LYS A 752 13.89 -23.77 -27.16
N SER A 753 14.90 -22.95 -26.82
CA SER A 753 15.66 -23.06 -25.56
C SER A 753 15.27 -21.99 -24.53
N LYS A 754 14.32 -21.11 -24.85
CA LYS A 754 13.87 -20.06 -23.92
C LYS A 754 13.04 -20.63 -22.78
N SER A 755 13.47 -20.34 -21.57
CA SER A 755 12.67 -20.62 -20.39
C SER A 755 11.44 -19.71 -20.33
N THR A 756 10.28 -20.33 -20.18
CA THR A 756 8.99 -19.62 -20.06
C THR A 756 8.29 -19.97 -18.75
N ILE A 757 7.60 -19.01 -18.18
CA ILE A 757 6.60 -19.27 -17.15
C ILE A 757 5.28 -19.53 -17.87
N PRO A 758 4.66 -20.72 -17.70
CA PRO A 758 3.45 -21.09 -18.43
C PRO A 758 2.25 -20.26 -18.01
N SER A 759 1.21 -20.25 -18.84
CA SER A 759 -0.09 -19.68 -18.47
C SER A 759 -0.67 -20.36 -17.26
N GLN A 760 -1.25 -19.60 -16.35
CA GLN A 760 -1.74 -20.09 -15.07
C GLN A 760 -3.22 -19.80 -14.89
N TYR A 761 -3.92 -20.75 -14.30
CA TYR A 761 -5.36 -20.76 -14.03
C TYR A 761 -5.55 -21.15 -12.58
N ILE A 762 -5.82 -20.19 -11.70
CA ILE A 762 -5.88 -20.40 -10.25
C ILE A 762 -7.31 -20.14 -9.81
N SER A 763 -7.92 -21.13 -9.12
CA SER A 763 -9.26 -21.01 -8.56
C SER A 763 -9.21 -21.20 -7.06
N ASN A 764 -9.93 -20.34 -6.33
CA ASN A 764 -10.09 -20.48 -4.90
C ASN A 764 -11.57 -20.36 -4.55
N ALA A 765 -11.97 -21.04 -3.46
CA ALA A 765 -13.33 -20.98 -2.95
C ALA A 765 -13.32 -20.77 -1.43
N ASN A 766 -14.29 -20.01 -0.93
CA ASN A 766 -14.46 -19.79 0.49
C ASN A 766 -15.95 -19.82 0.87
N LEU A 767 -16.22 -20.33 2.06
CA LEU A 767 -17.55 -20.37 2.65
C LEU A 767 -17.44 -19.83 4.07
N SER A 768 -18.23 -18.83 4.42
CA SER A 768 -18.27 -18.29 5.78
C SER A 768 -19.68 -18.20 6.33
N TYR A 769 -19.85 -18.63 7.58
CA TYR A 769 -21.09 -18.55 8.31
C TYR A 769 -20.92 -17.72 9.56
N GLY A 770 -21.69 -16.63 9.63
CA GLY A 770 -21.78 -15.77 10.79
C GLY A 770 -23.08 -15.97 11.53
N PHE A 771 -23.05 -15.97 12.87
CA PHE A 771 -24.22 -16.10 13.71
C PHE A 771 -24.17 -15.16 14.92
N SER A 772 -25.26 -15.04 15.65
CA SER A 772 -25.39 -14.07 16.76
C SER A 772 -25.04 -12.64 16.33
N GLU A 773 -25.65 -12.15 15.24
CA GLU A 773 -25.42 -10.82 14.67
C GLU A 773 -23.97 -10.58 14.24
N GLY A 774 -23.28 -11.64 13.81
CA GLY A 774 -21.88 -11.59 13.37
C GLY A 774 -20.87 -11.60 14.51
N LYS A 775 -21.30 -11.87 15.76
CA LYS A 775 -20.41 -12.03 16.90
C LYS A 775 -19.47 -13.22 16.72
N TYR A 776 -19.98 -14.31 16.18
CA TYR A 776 -19.21 -15.52 15.88
C TYR A 776 -19.21 -15.80 14.38
N ASN A 777 -18.06 -16.17 13.85
CA ASN A 777 -17.91 -16.49 12.44
C ASN A 777 -17.02 -17.70 12.29
N ILE A 778 -17.44 -18.65 11.43
CA ILE A 778 -16.65 -19.80 11.01
C ILE A 778 -16.45 -19.67 9.50
N SER A 779 -15.24 -19.91 9.01
CA SER A 779 -14.93 -19.87 7.58
C SER A 779 -14.11 -21.07 7.17
N LEU A 780 -14.45 -21.64 6.03
CA LEU A 780 -13.71 -22.68 5.34
C LEU A 780 -13.21 -22.11 4.02
N GLU A 781 -11.98 -22.40 3.66
CA GLU A 781 -11.36 -21.92 2.43
C GLU A 781 -10.55 -23.03 1.77
N CYS A 782 -10.69 -23.15 0.47
CA CYS A 782 -9.86 -24.00 -0.38
C CYS A 782 -9.11 -23.11 -1.38
N LYS A 783 -7.79 -23.11 -1.30
CA LYS A 783 -6.91 -22.42 -2.26
C LYS A 783 -6.41 -23.39 -3.30
N ASN A 784 -6.22 -22.90 -4.53
CA ASN A 784 -5.81 -23.69 -5.67
C ASN A 784 -6.70 -24.95 -5.83
N LEU A 785 -8.01 -24.74 -5.93
CA LEU A 785 -9.07 -25.76 -5.90
C LEU A 785 -8.79 -26.93 -6.86
N PHE A 786 -8.24 -26.67 -8.04
CA PHE A 786 -7.97 -27.66 -9.07
C PHE A 786 -6.53 -28.22 -9.01
N ASP A 787 -5.80 -27.92 -7.96
CA ASP A 787 -4.46 -28.44 -7.67
C ASP A 787 -3.45 -28.24 -8.82
N ARG A 788 -3.48 -27.08 -9.45
CA ARG A 788 -2.57 -26.74 -10.54
C ARG A 788 -1.18 -26.40 -10.01
N THR A 789 -0.14 -26.76 -10.76
CA THR A 789 1.21 -26.28 -10.48
C THR A 789 1.29 -24.79 -10.85
N VAL A 790 1.63 -23.95 -9.88
CA VAL A 790 1.63 -22.49 -10.01
C VAL A 790 3.02 -21.94 -9.75
N TYR A 791 3.45 -21.00 -10.61
CA TYR A 791 4.72 -20.30 -10.51
C TYR A 791 4.48 -18.80 -10.58
N ASP A 792 5.07 -18.03 -9.67
CA ASP A 792 5.17 -16.58 -9.82
C ASP A 792 6.55 -16.17 -10.33
N ASN A 793 7.58 -16.95 -10.02
CA ASN A 793 8.94 -16.83 -10.53
C ASN A 793 9.39 -18.17 -11.12
N TYR A 794 10.34 -18.14 -12.05
CA TYR A 794 10.83 -19.35 -12.71
C TYR A 794 11.37 -20.36 -11.68
N MET A 795 10.95 -21.60 -11.81
CA MET A 795 11.35 -22.72 -10.94
C MET A 795 11.13 -22.48 -9.44
N LEU A 796 10.16 -21.65 -9.05
CA LEU A 796 9.74 -21.47 -7.68
C LEU A 796 8.23 -21.78 -7.59
N GLN A 797 7.93 -23.06 -7.29
CA GLN A 797 6.55 -23.54 -7.18
C GLN A 797 5.88 -22.98 -5.94
N LYS A 798 4.61 -22.60 -6.10
CA LYS A 798 3.72 -22.26 -4.99
C LYS A 798 3.02 -23.51 -4.46
N PRO A 799 2.43 -23.43 -3.24
CA PRO A 799 1.66 -24.53 -2.70
C PRO A 799 0.56 -25.03 -3.65
N GLY A 800 0.39 -26.34 -3.73
CA GLY A 800 -0.74 -26.99 -4.37
C GLY A 800 -2.05 -26.69 -3.65
N ARG A 801 -3.08 -27.54 -3.83
CA ARG A 801 -4.36 -27.39 -3.16
C ARG A 801 -4.18 -27.38 -1.64
N SER A 802 -4.82 -26.42 -0.99
CA SER A 802 -4.70 -26.24 0.45
C SER A 802 -6.01 -25.79 1.08
N PHE A 803 -6.28 -26.30 2.28
CA PHE A 803 -7.50 -26.07 3.03
C PHE A 803 -7.22 -25.30 4.30
N PHE A 804 -8.11 -24.36 4.64
CA PHE A 804 -8.01 -23.56 5.85
C PHE A 804 -9.37 -23.44 6.51
N CYS A 805 -9.36 -23.46 7.85
CA CYS A 805 -10.52 -23.15 8.69
C CYS A 805 -10.18 -21.98 9.60
N LYS A 806 -11.09 -21.02 9.75
CA LYS A 806 -10.92 -19.88 10.67
C LYS A 806 -12.14 -19.69 11.52
N PHE A 807 -11.94 -19.53 12.82
CA PHE A 807 -12.93 -19.10 13.77
C PHE A 807 -12.63 -17.67 14.23
N ARG A 808 -13.66 -16.80 14.30
CA ARG A 808 -13.52 -15.41 14.71
C ARG A 808 -14.63 -14.99 15.66
N ILE A 809 -14.26 -14.26 16.71
CA ILE A 809 -15.16 -13.63 17.68
C ILE A 809 -15.03 -12.11 17.56
N PHE A 810 -16.14 -11.43 17.39
CA PHE A 810 -16.19 -9.97 17.35
C PHE A 810 -17.27 -9.43 18.29
N ILE A 811 -16.85 -8.71 19.33
CA ILE A 811 -17.73 -8.12 20.35
C ILE A 811 -17.54 -6.60 20.31
N ASN A 812 -18.61 -5.85 20.16
CA ASN A 812 -18.58 -4.39 20.06
C ASN A 812 -19.61 -3.67 20.98
N LYS A 813 -20.12 -4.39 21.98
CA LYS A 813 -21.07 -3.87 22.97
C LYS A 813 -20.61 -4.29 24.37
N PHE A 814 -19.84 -3.44 25.04
CA PHE A 814 -19.52 -3.55 26.47
C PHE A 814 -19.11 -2.18 27.02
#